data_bb78558306f650c1c79eba5fe4c4f401
#
_entry.id   bb78558306f650c1c79eba5fe4c4f401
#
_cell.length_a   1.000
_cell.length_b   1.000
_cell.length_c   1.000
_cell.angle_alpha   90.00
_cell.angle_beta   90.00
_cell.angle_gamma   90.00
#
_symmetry.space_group_name_H-M   'P 1'
#
loop_
_entity.id
_entity.type
_entity.pdbx_description
1 polymer ?
#
loop_
_entity_poly.entity_id
_entity_poly.type
_entity_poly.pdbx_seq_one_letter_code
_entity_poly.pdbx_strand_id
1 'polypeptide(L)'
;MTEQNTARIPFPAASLLGYPRIGRRRELKKAVEAYWAGKINASALDAAAKDIQLTTARRLQELGLTEAAAVPGTFSFYDQVLDATAHLGAVPARFGNLLNAEGQLDIDGYFTLARGNKEQQPLEMTKWFDTNYHYLVPEIGPETKFALASNRIVEEFAFALSNGIETRPYIVGPVTYLLLSKASDDAPAGFAPLSRLEDILPVYAQLLEKLAAAGAGWVQLDEPALVVDQDTPAADIEAAVARAYDVLSSAANRPQILVSTPYGSLDGQLGTLAATNIDALHIDVFKGAVPSAAALAALGNKTLVAGVVDGHNIWRNDLAASAAKLDELKAAAGSLAVSTSTSTQHVPHDVAEETQLSDQLRSWLAFSDQKAVEVKTLASYLADPASAQAAIDEASAVIASRATAEGVRRQDVRARTEGLTAADFTRSEYSVREAAQEEALSLPPLPTTTIGSFPQTSEIRSARARNNKGDLTNGQYEKLMKDEIKRVVDLQEELGYDVLVHGEPERNDMVQYFAENLEGFDVTVHGWVQSYGSRCTRPSILWGDVTRSAPITVAWAEYAQSLTSKPMKGMLTGPVTILAWSFVRDDQPLGETANQVGLALRDEIADLEAAGIRIIQVDEPALRELLPLRKADHADYLKWSVDSFRLATAGAADATQIHTHLCYSEFGVIIDAIDGLDADVTSIEAARSRMEVVHDLESHGFGRGVGPGVYDIHSPRVPGEAEVTELLSTAVKHVPSRQLWVNPDCGLKTRGYAETEESLRNLVKATQAVRAELLEGAK
;
A
#
# COMPACT_ATOMS: atom_id res chain seq x y z
N MET A 1 46.39 -12.73 26.35
CA MET A 1 45.17 -12.09 25.86
C MET A 1 45.64 -11.21 24.71
N THR A 2 45.57 -11.71 23.50
CA THR A 2 45.86 -10.94 22.30
C THR A 2 44.58 -10.15 21.97
N GLU A 3 44.65 -8.82 22.10
CA GLU A 3 43.67 -7.93 21.54
C GLU A 3 43.61 -8.22 20.02
N GLN A 4 42.58 -8.91 19.58
CA GLN A 4 42.21 -8.93 18.19
C GLN A 4 41.68 -7.53 17.86
N ASN A 5 42.58 -6.68 17.38
CA ASN A 5 42.27 -5.43 16.72
C ASN A 5 41.57 -5.80 15.42
N THR A 6 40.27 -6.10 15.50
CA THR A 6 39.45 -6.29 14.30
C THR A 6 39.37 -4.93 13.60
N ALA A 7 40.17 -4.78 12.56
CA ALA A 7 40.14 -3.57 11.73
C ALA A 7 38.69 -3.33 11.29
N ARG A 8 38.16 -2.12 11.56
CA ARG A 8 36.82 -1.71 11.19
C ARG A 8 36.66 -1.84 9.67
N ILE A 9 35.71 -2.66 9.21
CA ILE A 9 35.40 -2.79 7.78
C ILE A 9 34.69 -1.51 7.34
N PRO A 10 35.21 -0.76 6.35
CA PRO A 10 34.54 0.45 5.86
C PRO A 10 33.13 0.11 5.36
N PHE A 11 32.16 1.02 5.56
CA PHE A 11 30.87 0.90 4.91
C PHE A 11 31.06 1.14 3.39
N PRO A 12 30.39 0.38 2.50
CA PRO A 12 30.53 0.55 1.06
C PRO A 12 30.12 1.97 0.62
N ALA A 13 30.85 2.54 -0.32
CA ALA A 13 30.61 3.91 -0.81
C ALA A 13 29.24 4.05 -1.48
N ALA A 14 28.76 2.97 -2.12
CA ALA A 14 27.45 2.87 -2.78
C ALA A 14 26.69 1.66 -2.25
N SER A 15 25.43 1.84 -1.88
CA SER A 15 24.60 0.77 -1.33
C SER A 15 23.12 1.07 -1.56
N LEU A 16 22.26 0.03 -1.64
CA LEU A 16 20.81 0.16 -1.58
C LEU A 16 20.31 -0.26 -0.20
N LEU A 17 19.19 0.30 0.26
CA LEU A 17 18.53 -0.19 1.48
C LEU A 17 17.81 -1.52 1.27
N GLY A 18 17.34 -1.77 0.05
CA GLY A 18 16.68 -2.99 -0.35
C GLY A 18 16.39 -3.01 -1.84
N TYR A 19 15.95 -4.17 -2.34
CA TYR A 19 15.68 -4.41 -3.76
C TYR A 19 14.44 -5.28 -3.93
N PRO A 20 13.69 -5.19 -5.07
CA PRO A 20 12.52 -6.03 -5.30
C PRO A 20 12.82 -7.53 -5.18
N ARG A 21 12.00 -8.25 -4.41
CA ARG A 21 12.23 -9.67 -4.08
C ARG A 21 11.29 -10.64 -4.78
N ILE A 22 10.30 -10.13 -5.52
CA ILE A 22 9.33 -10.98 -6.22
C ILE A 22 9.89 -11.67 -7.46
N GLY A 23 11.08 -11.26 -7.93
CA GLY A 23 11.69 -11.68 -9.19
C GLY A 23 11.12 -10.93 -10.40
N ARG A 24 11.93 -10.78 -11.46
CA ARG A 24 11.60 -9.98 -12.67
C ARG A 24 10.32 -10.41 -13.37
N ARG A 25 9.96 -11.68 -13.28
CA ARG A 25 8.74 -12.29 -13.85
C ARG A 25 7.83 -12.86 -12.79
N ARG A 26 7.92 -12.35 -11.55
CA ARG A 26 7.14 -12.78 -10.38
C ARG A 26 7.42 -14.26 -10.04
N GLU A 27 8.67 -14.65 -10.06
CA GLU A 27 9.12 -16.02 -9.77
C GLU A 27 8.72 -16.43 -8.37
N LEU A 28 8.90 -15.54 -7.36
CA LEU A 28 8.50 -15.79 -5.98
C LEU A 28 6.99 -16.04 -5.87
N LYS A 29 6.17 -15.19 -6.51
CA LYS A 29 4.71 -15.37 -6.55
C LYS A 29 4.35 -16.75 -7.07
N LYS A 30 4.93 -17.15 -8.21
CA LYS A 30 4.66 -18.45 -8.85
C LYS A 30 5.05 -19.62 -7.95
N ALA A 31 6.22 -19.55 -7.30
CA ALA A 31 6.73 -20.58 -6.40
C ALA A 31 5.85 -20.72 -5.15
N VAL A 32 5.54 -19.61 -4.49
CA VAL A 32 4.71 -19.58 -3.28
C VAL A 32 3.30 -20.10 -3.57
N GLU A 33 2.65 -19.65 -4.66
CA GLU A 33 1.31 -20.12 -5.02
C GLU A 33 1.28 -21.59 -5.47
N ALA A 34 2.36 -22.07 -6.11
CA ALA A 34 2.51 -23.50 -6.44
C ALA A 34 2.67 -24.36 -5.17
N TYR A 35 3.39 -23.84 -4.18
CA TYR A 35 3.53 -24.49 -2.86
C TYR A 35 2.17 -24.58 -2.14
N TRP A 36 1.44 -23.47 -2.03
CA TRP A 36 0.12 -23.45 -1.41
C TRP A 36 -0.90 -24.36 -2.12
N ALA A 37 -0.73 -24.54 -3.43
CA ALA A 37 -1.54 -25.46 -4.22
C ALA A 37 -1.07 -26.93 -4.14
N GLY A 38 -0.05 -27.25 -3.36
CA GLY A 38 0.54 -28.60 -3.23
C GLY A 38 1.23 -29.09 -4.50
N LYS A 39 1.57 -28.21 -5.45
CA LYS A 39 2.25 -28.57 -6.71
C LYS A 39 3.75 -28.73 -6.56
N ILE A 40 4.35 -28.08 -5.58
CA ILE A 40 5.75 -28.21 -5.19
C ILE A 40 5.86 -28.38 -3.67
N ASN A 41 6.96 -28.98 -3.21
CA ASN A 41 7.24 -29.13 -1.79
C ASN A 41 8.13 -28.00 -1.25
N ALA A 42 8.36 -27.97 0.07
CA ALA A 42 9.17 -26.96 0.76
C ALA A 42 10.61 -26.85 0.20
N SER A 43 11.24 -27.97 -0.15
CA SER A 43 12.59 -27.96 -0.74
C SER A 43 12.63 -27.29 -2.11
N ALA A 44 11.62 -27.49 -2.95
CA ALA A 44 11.51 -26.82 -4.25
C ALA A 44 11.21 -25.31 -4.09
N LEU A 45 10.43 -24.92 -3.07
CA LEU A 45 10.19 -23.52 -2.72
C LEU A 45 11.48 -22.85 -2.24
N ASP A 46 12.26 -23.49 -1.37
CA ASP A 46 13.56 -23.00 -0.89
C ASP A 46 14.58 -22.85 -2.04
N ALA A 47 14.62 -23.83 -2.95
CA ALA A 47 15.47 -23.75 -4.14
C ALA A 47 15.11 -22.54 -5.03
N ALA A 48 13.82 -22.27 -5.24
CA ALA A 48 13.37 -21.10 -5.99
C ALA A 48 13.73 -19.79 -5.26
N ALA A 49 13.62 -19.74 -3.95
CA ALA A 49 14.03 -18.59 -3.15
C ALA A 49 15.53 -18.31 -3.27
N LYS A 50 16.36 -19.33 -3.17
CA LYS A 50 17.82 -19.23 -3.34
C LYS A 50 18.23 -18.77 -4.74
N ASP A 51 17.54 -19.23 -5.77
CA ASP A 51 17.78 -18.78 -7.16
C ASP A 51 17.46 -17.30 -7.34
N ILE A 52 16.33 -16.83 -6.80
CA ILE A 52 15.95 -15.42 -6.83
C ILE A 52 16.98 -14.56 -6.09
N GLN A 53 17.39 -14.96 -4.89
CA GLN A 53 18.37 -14.22 -4.08
C GLN A 53 19.72 -14.11 -4.82
N LEU A 54 20.22 -15.23 -5.36
CA LEU A 54 21.50 -15.26 -6.05
C LEU A 54 21.47 -14.46 -7.35
N THR A 55 20.38 -14.56 -8.13
CA THR A 55 20.18 -13.78 -9.36
C THR A 55 20.14 -12.29 -9.06
N THR A 56 19.43 -11.88 -8.02
CA THR A 56 19.36 -10.49 -7.55
C THR A 56 20.74 -9.99 -7.12
N ALA A 57 21.46 -10.75 -6.29
CA ALA A 57 22.76 -10.34 -5.80
C ALA A 57 23.80 -10.18 -6.93
N ARG A 58 23.83 -11.09 -7.88
CA ARG A 58 24.68 -11.00 -9.08
C ARG A 58 24.33 -9.80 -9.93
N ARG A 59 23.04 -9.54 -10.12
CA ARG A 59 22.60 -8.37 -10.89
C ARG A 59 23.06 -7.06 -10.25
N LEU A 60 22.96 -6.92 -8.94
CA LEU A 60 23.42 -5.72 -8.24
C LEU A 60 24.95 -5.56 -8.34
N GLN A 61 25.72 -6.65 -8.34
CA GLN A 61 27.16 -6.59 -8.61
C GLN A 61 27.46 -6.13 -10.05
N GLU A 62 26.71 -6.63 -11.05
CA GLU A 62 26.82 -6.17 -12.45
C GLU A 62 26.54 -4.67 -12.59
N LEU A 63 25.64 -4.13 -11.78
CA LEU A 63 25.32 -2.70 -11.74
C LEU A 63 26.33 -1.86 -10.94
N GLY A 64 27.40 -2.49 -10.42
CA GLY A 64 28.53 -1.81 -9.79
C GLY A 64 28.53 -1.85 -8.26
N LEU A 65 27.61 -2.54 -7.60
CA LEU A 65 27.61 -2.74 -6.15
C LEU A 65 28.51 -3.93 -5.76
N THR A 66 29.82 -3.78 -5.93
CA THR A 66 30.81 -4.87 -5.81
C THR A 66 31.56 -4.89 -4.48
N GLU A 67 31.44 -3.85 -3.66
CA GLU A 67 32.05 -3.80 -2.34
C GLU A 67 31.34 -4.74 -1.37
N ALA A 68 32.08 -5.24 -0.35
CA ALA A 68 31.49 -6.05 0.71
C ALA A 68 30.32 -5.31 1.37
N ALA A 69 29.22 -6.00 1.64
CA ALA A 69 28.01 -5.46 2.23
C ALA A 69 27.26 -4.38 1.41
N ALA A 70 27.66 -4.12 0.14
CA ALA A 70 26.95 -3.18 -0.74
C ALA A 70 25.58 -3.72 -1.15
N VAL A 71 25.47 -5.05 -1.32
CA VAL A 71 24.24 -5.75 -1.70
C VAL A 71 23.39 -6.03 -0.47
N PRO A 72 22.13 -5.54 -0.40
CA PRO A 72 21.24 -5.80 0.72
C PRO A 72 20.68 -7.23 0.70
N GLY A 73 20.58 -7.85 1.86
CA GLY A 73 19.96 -9.16 2.07
C GLY A 73 18.51 -9.04 2.54
N THR A 74 17.62 -8.56 1.68
CA THR A 74 16.23 -8.20 2.02
C THR A 74 15.18 -9.20 1.54
N PHE A 75 15.52 -10.46 1.37
CA PHE A 75 14.56 -11.48 0.93
C PHE A 75 13.53 -11.80 2.02
N SER A 76 12.30 -12.08 1.61
CA SER A 76 11.20 -12.59 2.44
C SER A 76 10.25 -13.43 1.61
N PHE A 77 9.66 -14.49 2.19
CA PHE A 77 8.58 -15.24 1.52
C PHE A 77 7.24 -14.50 1.55
N TYR A 78 7.01 -13.66 2.55
CA TYR A 78 5.74 -12.93 2.73
C TYR A 78 5.97 -11.46 3.08
N ASP A 79 6.45 -11.15 4.28
CA ASP A 79 6.85 -9.81 4.69
C ASP A 79 7.94 -9.83 5.77
N GLN A 80 8.70 -8.73 5.89
CA GLN A 80 9.85 -8.62 6.78
C GLN A 80 9.49 -8.56 8.26
N VAL A 81 8.28 -8.13 8.63
CA VAL A 81 7.82 -8.09 10.03
C VAL A 81 7.43 -9.50 10.48
N LEU A 82 6.78 -10.26 9.61
CA LEU A 82 6.51 -11.68 9.86
C LEU A 82 7.83 -12.48 9.98
N ASP A 83 8.83 -12.17 9.14
CA ASP A 83 10.16 -12.78 9.27
C ASP A 83 10.79 -12.46 10.64
N ALA A 84 10.70 -11.20 11.10
CA ALA A 84 11.15 -10.81 12.44
C ALA A 84 10.39 -11.56 13.55
N THR A 85 9.07 -11.69 13.43
CA THR A 85 8.22 -12.49 14.34
C THR A 85 8.70 -13.94 14.42
N ALA A 86 9.00 -14.57 13.28
CA ALA A 86 9.52 -15.92 13.23
C ALA A 86 10.95 -16.04 13.81
N HIS A 87 11.83 -15.06 13.56
CA HIS A 87 13.18 -15.05 14.13
C HIS A 87 13.18 -14.89 15.64
N LEU A 88 12.31 -14.00 16.15
CA LEU A 88 12.18 -13.70 17.58
C LEU A 88 11.38 -14.76 18.35
N GLY A 89 10.78 -15.75 17.67
CA GLY A 89 9.88 -16.72 18.28
C GLY A 89 8.63 -16.10 18.91
N ALA A 90 8.29 -14.87 18.48
CA ALA A 90 7.18 -14.07 19.02
C ALA A 90 5.83 -14.53 18.45
N VAL A 91 5.58 -15.84 18.43
CA VAL A 91 4.37 -16.43 17.86
C VAL A 91 3.23 -16.28 18.87
N PRO A 92 2.08 -15.67 18.48
CA PRO A 92 0.93 -15.50 19.37
C PRO A 92 0.43 -16.85 19.93
N ALA A 93 -0.02 -16.85 21.18
CA ALA A 93 -0.45 -18.07 21.87
C ALA A 93 -1.51 -18.88 21.10
N ARG A 94 -2.41 -18.20 20.37
CA ARG A 94 -3.44 -18.82 19.53
C ARG A 94 -2.88 -19.67 18.38
N PHE A 95 -1.60 -19.52 18.05
CA PHE A 95 -0.86 -20.29 17.04
C PHE A 95 0.15 -21.27 17.66
N GLY A 96 0.13 -21.46 18.98
CA GLY A 96 1.08 -22.31 19.69
C GLY A 96 1.10 -23.78 19.21
N ASN A 97 0.00 -24.27 18.65
CA ASN A 97 -0.10 -25.61 18.04
C ASN A 97 0.72 -25.77 16.74
N LEU A 98 1.20 -24.68 16.13
CA LEU A 98 2.04 -24.68 14.93
C LEU A 98 3.54 -24.81 15.26
N LEU A 99 3.91 -24.68 16.51
CA LEU A 99 5.30 -24.75 16.95
C LEU A 99 5.73 -26.21 17.13
N ASN A 100 6.97 -26.52 16.70
CA ASN A 100 7.62 -27.78 17.01
C ASN A 100 8.08 -27.84 18.49
N ALA A 101 8.71 -28.93 18.90
CA ALA A 101 9.19 -29.12 20.29
C ALA A 101 10.27 -28.08 20.70
N GLU A 102 10.98 -27.53 19.75
CA GLU A 102 11.99 -26.50 19.91
C GLU A 102 11.42 -25.07 19.87
N GLY A 103 10.10 -24.91 19.72
CA GLY A 103 9.42 -23.61 19.64
C GLY A 103 9.58 -22.91 18.30
N GLN A 104 9.84 -23.63 17.22
CA GLN A 104 10.07 -23.09 15.88
C GLN A 104 8.87 -23.33 14.97
N LEU A 105 8.64 -22.40 14.06
CA LEU A 105 7.70 -22.56 12.93
C LEU A 105 8.39 -23.27 11.77
N ASP A 106 7.67 -24.21 11.16
CA ASP A 106 7.99 -24.64 9.80
C ASP A 106 7.39 -23.65 8.78
N ILE A 107 7.60 -23.92 7.49
CA ILE A 107 7.11 -23.03 6.43
C ILE A 107 5.57 -23.02 6.34
N ASP A 108 4.90 -24.12 6.70
CA ASP A 108 3.44 -24.18 6.72
C ASP A 108 2.87 -23.37 7.89
N GLY A 109 3.51 -23.44 9.06
CA GLY A 109 3.19 -22.60 10.22
C GLY A 109 3.40 -21.12 9.91
N TYR A 110 4.52 -20.77 9.27
CA TYR A 110 4.81 -19.42 8.81
C TYR A 110 3.70 -18.86 7.88
N PHE A 111 3.28 -19.62 6.87
CA PHE A 111 2.19 -19.21 5.99
C PHE A 111 0.81 -19.25 6.67
N THR A 112 0.64 -20.05 7.73
CA THR A 112 -0.61 -20.05 8.50
C THR A 112 -0.78 -18.77 9.28
N LEU A 113 0.29 -18.20 9.86
CA LEU A 113 0.22 -16.87 10.47
C LEU A 113 -0.25 -15.81 9.46
N ALA A 114 0.21 -15.93 8.22
CA ALA A 114 -0.08 -14.96 7.17
C ALA A 114 -1.47 -15.08 6.56
N ARG A 115 -2.00 -16.28 6.43
CA ARG A 115 -3.19 -16.58 5.61
C ARG A 115 -4.33 -17.21 6.40
N GLY A 116 -4.06 -17.62 7.63
CA GLY A 116 -4.96 -18.44 8.41
C GLY A 116 -5.18 -19.83 7.81
N ASN A 117 -6.05 -20.57 8.44
CA ASN A 117 -6.56 -21.86 8.00
C ASN A 117 -8.04 -21.99 8.40
N LYS A 118 -8.62 -23.21 8.34
CA LYS A 118 -10.04 -23.42 8.70
C LYS A 118 -10.33 -23.16 10.19
N GLU A 119 -9.32 -23.23 11.03
CA GLU A 119 -9.45 -23.17 12.50
C GLU A 119 -8.93 -21.85 13.07
N GLN A 120 -7.99 -21.19 12.36
CA GLN A 120 -7.28 -20.03 12.87
C GLN A 120 -7.35 -18.87 11.87
N GLN A 121 -7.79 -17.72 12.35
CA GLN A 121 -7.72 -16.47 11.59
C GLN A 121 -6.25 -16.02 11.44
N PRO A 122 -5.86 -15.39 10.29
CA PRO A 122 -4.53 -14.86 10.10
C PRO A 122 -4.23 -13.72 11.09
N LEU A 123 -2.97 -13.29 11.11
CA LEU A 123 -2.60 -12.01 11.69
C LEU A 123 -3.28 -10.87 10.92
N GLU A 124 -3.53 -9.77 11.59
CA GLU A 124 -4.00 -8.54 10.96
C GLU A 124 -2.96 -8.02 9.98
N MET A 125 -3.43 -7.43 8.88
CA MET A 125 -2.58 -6.84 7.86
C MET A 125 -2.83 -5.34 7.78
N THR A 126 -1.76 -4.55 7.79
CA THR A 126 -1.85 -3.09 7.62
C THR A 126 -0.73 -2.56 6.73
N LYS A 127 -0.81 -1.28 6.37
CA LYS A 127 0.17 -0.63 5.50
C LYS A 127 1.55 -0.52 6.14
N TRP A 128 2.57 -0.70 5.29
CA TRP A 128 3.94 -0.36 5.58
C TRP A 128 4.17 1.13 5.30
N PHE A 129 3.98 1.95 6.33
CA PHE A 129 4.11 3.42 6.27
C PHE A 129 3.22 4.04 5.16
N ASP A 130 3.73 4.98 4.39
CA ASP A 130 3.01 5.63 3.29
C ASP A 130 3.21 4.95 1.93
N THR A 131 3.41 3.63 1.93
CA THR A 131 3.61 2.82 0.72
C THR A 131 2.40 1.95 0.40
N ASN A 132 2.36 1.35 -0.78
CA ASN A 132 1.36 0.34 -1.16
C ASN A 132 1.73 -1.08 -0.71
N TYR A 133 2.81 -1.22 0.05
CA TYR A 133 3.21 -2.48 0.66
C TYR A 133 2.54 -2.66 2.02
N HIS A 134 2.20 -3.90 2.39
CA HIS A 134 1.53 -4.24 3.63
C HIS A 134 2.33 -5.28 4.41
N TYR A 135 2.23 -5.23 5.73
CA TYR A 135 2.85 -6.19 6.64
C TYR A 135 1.81 -6.80 7.59
N LEU A 136 2.17 -7.91 8.19
CA LEU A 136 1.37 -8.59 9.21
C LEU A 136 1.73 -8.07 10.59
N VAL A 137 0.71 -7.59 11.31
CA VAL A 137 0.86 -6.95 12.63
C VAL A 137 1.16 -8.01 13.69
N PRO A 138 2.31 -7.96 14.39
CA PRO A 138 2.59 -8.87 15.48
C PRO A 138 1.65 -8.64 16.68
N GLU A 139 1.24 -9.72 17.35
CA GLU A 139 0.40 -9.68 18.55
C GLU A 139 1.30 -9.98 19.77
N ILE A 140 1.57 -8.97 20.57
CA ILE A 140 2.48 -9.08 21.72
C ILE A 140 1.73 -8.85 23.03
N GLY A 141 1.88 -9.78 23.96
CA GLY A 141 1.30 -9.71 25.30
C GLY A 141 2.35 -9.81 26.41
N PRO A 142 1.93 -9.67 27.68
CA PRO A 142 2.83 -9.80 28.83
C PRO A 142 3.53 -11.15 28.90
N GLU A 143 2.84 -12.22 28.45
CA GLU A 143 3.33 -13.60 28.49
C GLU A 143 4.04 -14.04 27.20
N THR A 144 4.15 -13.15 26.20
CA THR A 144 4.86 -13.47 24.95
C THR A 144 6.30 -13.84 25.25
N LYS A 145 6.71 -15.01 24.78
CA LYS A 145 8.10 -15.50 24.95
C LYS A 145 8.91 -15.12 23.73
N PHE A 146 10.13 -14.68 23.98
CA PHE A 146 11.08 -14.35 22.93
C PHE A 146 12.26 -15.31 23.00
N ALA A 147 12.63 -15.89 21.87
CA ALA A 147 13.79 -16.77 21.73
C ALA A 147 14.25 -16.76 20.28
N LEU A 148 15.52 -16.98 20.02
CA LEU A 148 16.01 -17.12 18.65
C LEU A 148 15.52 -18.45 18.04
N ALA A 149 14.37 -18.38 17.36
CA ALA A 149 13.63 -19.53 16.86
C ALA A 149 13.93 -19.87 15.38
N SER A 150 14.64 -19.00 14.65
CA SER A 150 15.00 -19.24 13.24
C SER A 150 16.42 -18.80 12.94
N ASN A 151 17.13 -19.59 12.13
CA ASN A 151 18.47 -19.27 11.63
C ASN A 151 18.44 -18.82 10.15
N ARG A 152 17.28 -18.64 9.56
CA ARG A 152 17.12 -18.43 8.12
C ARG A 152 17.96 -17.27 7.60
N ILE A 153 17.98 -16.11 8.25
CA ILE A 153 18.79 -14.97 7.82
C ILE A 153 20.30 -15.29 7.81
N VAL A 154 20.76 -16.11 8.78
CA VAL A 154 22.16 -16.57 8.84
C VAL A 154 22.46 -17.53 7.71
N GLU A 155 21.53 -18.43 7.37
CA GLU A 155 21.64 -19.38 6.27
C GLU A 155 21.63 -18.68 4.91
N GLU A 156 20.78 -17.67 4.73
CA GLU A 156 20.72 -16.84 3.52
C GLU A 156 22.03 -16.06 3.29
N PHE A 157 22.57 -15.46 4.37
CA PHE A 157 23.88 -14.81 4.32
C PHE A 157 25.00 -15.81 3.94
N ALA A 158 25.07 -16.95 4.64
CA ALA A 158 26.07 -17.97 4.38
C ALA A 158 25.97 -18.54 2.96
N PHE A 159 24.75 -18.69 2.42
CA PHE A 159 24.52 -19.10 1.05
C PHE A 159 25.05 -18.06 0.05
N ALA A 160 24.78 -16.78 0.22
CA ALA A 160 25.31 -15.72 -0.62
C ALA A 160 26.85 -15.69 -0.57
N LEU A 161 27.42 -15.75 0.63
CA LEU A 161 28.87 -15.75 0.86
C LEU A 161 29.55 -16.97 0.19
N SER A 162 28.94 -18.16 0.27
CA SER A 162 29.44 -19.36 -0.40
C SER A 162 29.46 -19.25 -1.93
N ASN A 163 28.68 -18.31 -2.49
CA ASN A 163 28.66 -17.95 -3.91
C ASN A 163 29.53 -16.72 -4.23
N GLY A 164 30.38 -16.29 -3.28
CA GLY A 164 31.33 -15.19 -3.45
C GLY A 164 30.73 -13.79 -3.29
N ILE A 165 29.55 -13.67 -2.68
CA ILE A 165 28.88 -12.38 -2.48
C ILE A 165 28.65 -12.15 -0.99
N GLU A 166 29.35 -11.18 -0.42
CA GLU A 166 29.09 -10.72 0.94
C GLU A 166 27.93 -9.73 0.94
N THR A 167 26.73 -10.21 1.28
CA THR A 167 25.53 -9.36 1.40
C THR A 167 25.51 -8.68 2.77
N ARG A 168 24.67 -7.64 2.91
CA ARG A 168 24.34 -7.02 4.21
C ARG A 168 23.01 -7.59 4.71
N PRO A 169 23.02 -8.49 5.74
CA PRO A 169 21.79 -8.98 6.34
C PRO A 169 20.90 -7.84 6.83
N TYR A 170 19.61 -8.01 6.66
CA TYR A 170 18.57 -7.02 6.95
C TYR A 170 17.62 -7.57 8.02
N ILE A 171 17.28 -6.74 8.99
CA ILE A 171 16.34 -7.05 10.07
C ILE A 171 15.54 -5.79 10.39
N VAL A 172 14.25 -5.94 10.66
CA VAL A 172 13.45 -4.85 11.26
C VAL A 172 14.01 -4.57 12.64
N GLY A 173 14.29 -3.31 12.96
CA GLY A 173 14.88 -2.91 14.23
C GLY A 173 13.93 -3.15 15.41
N PRO A 174 14.49 -3.34 16.64
CA PRO A 174 13.69 -3.74 17.80
C PRO A 174 12.65 -2.71 18.23
N VAL A 175 12.93 -1.42 18.07
CA VAL A 175 11.99 -0.37 18.44
C VAL A 175 10.83 -0.32 17.44
N THR A 176 11.12 -0.33 16.13
CA THR A 176 10.09 -0.41 15.09
C THR A 176 9.25 -1.67 15.23
N TYR A 177 9.86 -2.83 15.45
CA TYR A 177 9.12 -4.08 15.62
C TYR A 177 8.05 -3.97 16.71
N LEU A 178 8.40 -3.43 17.88
CA LEU A 178 7.46 -3.27 18.98
C LEU A 178 6.45 -2.14 18.79
N LEU A 179 6.83 -1.04 18.13
CA LEU A 179 5.91 0.05 17.80
C LEU A 179 4.88 -0.36 16.72
N LEU A 180 5.23 -1.28 15.82
CA LEU A 180 4.33 -1.83 14.82
C LEU A 180 3.46 -2.98 15.35
N SER A 181 3.73 -3.47 16.56
CA SER A 181 2.98 -4.55 17.19
C SER A 181 1.73 -4.01 17.90
N LYS A 182 0.67 -4.81 17.93
CA LYS A 182 -0.49 -4.56 18.79
C LYS A 182 -0.47 -5.41 20.05
N ALA A 183 -1.17 -4.94 21.09
CA ALA A 183 -1.43 -5.76 22.26
C ALA A 183 -2.21 -7.03 21.89
N SER A 184 -1.85 -8.19 22.46
CA SER A 184 -2.66 -9.40 22.30
C SER A 184 -4.02 -9.25 23.00
N ASP A 185 -5.03 -9.99 22.57
CA ASP A 185 -6.41 -9.88 23.07
C ASP A 185 -6.52 -10.16 24.58
N ASP A 186 -5.58 -10.93 25.15
CA ASP A 186 -5.51 -11.27 26.58
C ASP A 186 -4.66 -10.27 27.40
N ALA A 187 -4.10 -9.26 26.77
CA ALA A 187 -3.30 -8.26 27.45
C ALA A 187 -4.17 -7.33 28.31
N PRO A 188 -3.69 -6.87 29.46
CA PRO A 188 -4.43 -5.92 30.29
C PRO A 188 -4.58 -4.57 29.57
N ALA A 189 -5.67 -3.86 29.88
CA ALA A 189 -5.90 -2.53 29.32
C ALA A 189 -4.70 -1.59 29.59
N GLY A 190 -4.26 -0.89 28.54
CA GLY A 190 -3.11 0.01 28.61
C GLY A 190 -1.75 -0.67 28.44
N PHE A 191 -1.71 -1.97 28.16
CA PHE A 191 -0.47 -2.64 27.82
C PHE A 191 0.11 -2.11 26.51
N ALA A 192 1.38 -1.70 26.54
CA ALA A 192 2.10 -1.25 25.33
C ALA A 192 3.20 -2.28 24.96
N PRO A 193 3.22 -2.81 23.73
CA PRO A 193 4.25 -3.77 23.28
C PRO A 193 5.68 -3.27 23.48
N LEU A 194 5.93 -1.95 23.41
CA LEU A 194 7.25 -1.34 23.65
C LEU A 194 7.81 -1.67 25.06
N SER A 195 6.96 -1.95 26.05
CA SER A 195 7.38 -2.38 27.39
C SER A 195 8.16 -3.70 27.40
N ARG A 196 8.12 -4.49 26.30
CA ARG A 196 8.82 -5.76 26.16
C ARG A 196 10.22 -5.61 25.53
N LEU A 197 10.75 -4.38 25.44
CA LEU A 197 12.05 -4.12 24.81
C LEU A 197 13.18 -4.93 25.47
N GLU A 198 13.24 -4.96 26.79
CA GLU A 198 14.30 -5.69 27.51
C GLU A 198 14.25 -7.21 27.25
N ASP A 199 13.10 -7.76 26.90
CA ASP A 199 12.93 -9.18 26.62
C ASP A 199 13.41 -9.56 25.22
N ILE A 200 13.28 -8.68 24.25
CA ILE A 200 13.68 -8.98 22.84
C ILE A 200 15.15 -8.66 22.58
N LEU A 201 15.77 -7.71 23.28
CA LEU A 201 17.15 -7.29 23.04
C LEU A 201 18.17 -8.45 23.16
N PRO A 202 18.08 -9.39 24.13
CA PRO A 202 18.95 -10.56 24.18
C PRO A 202 18.85 -11.45 22.94
N VAL A 203 17.66 -11.54 22.32
CA VAL A 203 17.44 -12.34 21.11
C VAL A 203 18.09 -11.69 19.89
N TYR A 204 17.97 -10.37 19.77
CA TYR A 204 18.70 -9.62 18.74
C TYR A 204 20.21 -9.77 18.91
N ALA A 205 20.74 -9.66 20.14
CA ALA A 205 22.16 -9.83 20.42
C ALA A 205 22.66 -11.23 20.01
N GLN A 206 21.90 -12.30 20.31
CA GLN A 206 22.21 -13.66 19.88
C GLN A 206 22.21 -13.79 18.34
N LEU A 207 21.27 -13.14 17.65
CA LEU A 207 21.21 -13.16 16.19
C LEU A 207 22.43 -12.44 15.58
N LEU A 208 22.81 -11.29 16.13
CA LEU A 208 24.01 -10.56 15.72
C LEU A 208 25.28 -11.40 15.94
N GLU A 209 25.40 -12.10 17.06
CA GLU A 209 26.53 -13.01 17.32
C GLU A 209 26.62 -14.13 16.29
N LYS A 210 25.47 -14.75 15.91
CA LYS A 210 25.45 -15.78 14.87
C LYS A 210 25.81 -15.24 13.49
N LEU A 211 25.37 -14.04 13.14
CA LEU A 211 25.74 -13.38 11.88
C LEU A 211 27.25 -13.09 11.85
N ALA A 212 27.82 -12.58 12.94
CA ALA A 212 29.27 -12.38 13.05
C ALA A 212 30.05 -13.70 12.93
N ALA A 213 29.58 -14.77 13.59
CA ALA A 213 30.17 -16.10 13.48
C ALA A 213 30.10 -16.68 12.06
N ALA A 214 29.06 -16.32 11.28
CA ALA A 214 28.95 -16.67 9.88
C ALA A 214 29.82 -15.79 8.94
N GLY A 215 30.46 -14.74 9.48
CA GLY A 215 31.38 -13.85 8.75
C GLY A 215 30.76 -12.56 8.22
N ALA A 216 29.55 -12.18 8.67
CA ALA A 216 28.94 -10.91 8.28
C ALA A 216 29.75 -9.73 8.85
N GLY A 217 30.21 -8.85 7.96
CA GLY A 217 30.91 -7.61 8.33
C GLY A 217 29.95 -6.51 8.79
N TRP A 218 28.79 -6.43 8.18
CA TRP A 218 27.74 -5.45 8.43
C TRP A 218 26.37 -6.09 8.57
N VAL A 219 25.48 -5.45 9.34
CA VAL A 219 24.04 -5.74 9.43
C VAL A 219 23.27 -4.41 9.34
N GLN A 220 22.09 -4.46 8.72
CA GLN A 220 21.15 -3.35 8.64
C GLN A 220 19.98 -3.61 9.59
N LEU A 221 19.73 -2.66 10.50
CA LEU A 221 18.56 -2.63 11.37
C LEU A 221 17.67 -1.46 10.95
N ASP A 222 16.48 -1.76 10.42
CA ASP A 222 15.56 -0.74 9.92
C ASP A 222 14.62 -0.25 11.00
N GLU A 223 14.66 1.06 11.24
CA GLU A 223 13.82 1.75 12.23
C GLU A 223 12.92 2.84 11.59
N PRO A 224 12.11 2.49 10.58
CA PRO A 224 11.23 3.46 9.92
C PRO A 224 10.16 4.05 10.85
N ALA A 225 9.79 3.40 11.95
CA ALA A 225 8.83 3.97 12.90
C ALA A 225 9.35 5.24 13.61
N LEU A 226 10.66 5.52 13.53
CA LEU A 226 11.27 6.72 14.14
C LEU A 226 11.01 8.00 13.33
N VAL A 227 10.54 7.89 12.08
CA VAL A 227 10.23 9.06 11.23
C VAL A 227 8.72 9.35 11.16
N VAL A 228 7.90 8.64 11.94
CA VAL A 228 6.44 8.75 11.95
C VAL A 228 5.98 9.30 13.30
N ASP A 229 4.91 10.09 13.32
CA ASP A 229 4.27 10.46 14.56
C ASP A 229 3.62 9.23 15.22
N GLN A 230 3.92 9.02 16.48
CA GLN A 230 3.46 7.88 17.28
C GLN A 230 2.51 8.34 18.37
N ASP A 231 1.62 7.45 18.83
CA ASP A 231 0.81 7.68 20.02
C ASP A 231 1.63 7.44 21.32
N THR A 232 2.74 6.68 21.22
CA THR A 232 3.71 6.52 22.30
C THR A 232 4.44 7.85 22.54
N PRO A 233 4.58 8.32 23.80
CA PRO A 233 5.28 9.55 24.10
C PRO A 233 6.71 9.58 23.54
N ALA A 234 7.11 10.71 22.95
CA ALA A 234 8.42 10.86 22.31
C ALA A 234 9.60 10.52 23.25
N ALA A 235 9.49 10.89 24.53
CA ALA A 235 10.50 10.57 25.54
C ALA A 235 10.67 9.06 25.79
N ASP A 236 9.59 8.29 25.71
CA ASP A 236 9.63 6.84 25.87
C ASP A 236 10.29 6.18 24.66
N ILE A 237 10.00 6.69 23.45
CA ILE A 237 10.66 6.25 22.23
C ILE A 237 12.15 6.57 22.25
N GLU A 238 12.52 7.80 22.68
CA GLU A 238 13.91 8.22 22.82
C GLU A 238 14.68 7.32 23.79
N ALA A 239 14.09 7.02 24.96
CA ALA A 239 14.66 6.10 25.94
C ALA A 239 14.80 4.67 25.37
N ALA A 240 13.81 4.19 24.64
CA ALA A 240 13.84 2.88 24.00
C ALA A 240 14.95 2.78 22.94
N VAL A 241 15.08 3.79 22.07
CA VAL A 241 16.14 3.88 21.05
C VAL A 241 17.52 3.89 21.70
N ALA A 242 17.75 4.77 22.70
CA ALA A 242 19.01 4.85 23.42
C ALA A 242 19.35 3.49 24.04
N ARG A 243 18.41 2.88 24.74
CA ARG A 243 18.60 1.59 25.40
C ARG A 243 18.86 0.43 24.42
N ALA A 244 18.08 0.34 23.35
CA ALA A 244 18.23 -0.71 22.34
C ALA A 244 19.63 -0.67 21.72
N TYR A 245 20.04 0.48 21.24
CA TYR A 245 21.32 0.61 20.52
C TYR A 245 22.54 0.68 21.44
N ASP A 246 22.39 1.05 22.73
CA ASP A 246 23.43 0.85 23.73
C ASP A 246 23.73 -0.65 23.95
N VAL A 247 22.67 -1.45 24.12
CA VAL A 247 22.81 -2.90 24.30
C VAL A 247 23.39 -3.58 23.08
N LEU A 248 22.79 -3.36 21.89
CA LEU A 248 23.17 -4.05 20.67
C LEU A 248 24.57 -3.65 20.19
N SER A 249 24.93 -2.37 20.31
CA SER A 249 26.26 -1.90 19.92
C SER A 249 27.37 -2.29 20.91
N SER A 250 27.01 -2.64 22.13
CA SER A 250 27.96 -3.13 23.18
C SER A 250 28.18 -4.64 23.14
N ALA A 251 27.45 -5.39 22.30
CA ALA A 251 27.64 -6.83 22.13
C ALA A 251 29.06 -7.14 21.61
N ALA A 252 29.77 -8.07 22.30
CA ALA A 252 31.19 -8.29 22.06
C ALA A 252 31.53 -8.87 20.67
N ASN A 253 30.67 -9.73 20.15
CA ASN A 253 30.84 -10.40 18.86
C ASN A 253 29.65 -10.07 17.95
N ARG A 254 29.69 -8.93 17.31
CA ARG A 254 28.63 -8.47 16.39
C ARG A 254 29.21 -7.97 15.07
N PRO A 255 28.44 -7.97 13.98
CA PRO A 255 28.78 -7.19 12.80
C PRO A 255 28.74 -5.70 13.14
N GLN A 256 29.29 -4.86 12.29
CA GLN A 256 29.04 -3.42 12.33
C GLN A 256 27.56 -3.16 12.03
N ILE A 257 26.96 -2.20 12.75
CA ILE A 257 25.53 -1.91 12.68
C ILE A 257 25.28 -0.64 11.86
N LEU A 258 24.53 -0.78 10.77
CA LEU A 258 23.82 0.31 10.12
C LEU A 258 22.41 0.39 10.71
N VAL A 259 22.05 1.51 11.31
CA VAL A 259 20.64 1.83 11.58
C VAL A 259 20.10 2.64 10.40
N SER A 260 18.97 2.20 9.79
CA SER A 260 18.35 2.92 8.69
C SER A 260 16.99 3.47 9.08
N THR A 261 16.74 4.72 8.67
CA THR A 261 15.52 5.48 8.99
C THR A 261 14.89 6.05 7.70
N PRO A 262 14.31 5.16 6.87
CA PRO A 262 13.67 5.56 5.61
C PRO A 262 12.30 6.21 5.83
N TYR A 263 11.75 6.83 4.76
CA TYR A 263 10.41 7.41 4.60
C TYR A 263 10.21 8.83 5.15
N GLY A 264 11.22 9.51 5.65
CA GLY A 264 11.09 10.90 6.09
C GLY A 264 12.20 11.40 6.99
N SER A 265 12.00 12.57 7.59
CA SER A 265 12.98 13.20 8.49
C SER A 265 13.07 12.46 9.82
N LEU A 266 14.31 12.20 10.27
CA LEU A 266 14.58 11.57 11.57
C LEU A 266 14.42 12.53 12.76
N ASP A 267 14.42 13.84 12.52
CA ASP A 267 14.20 14.93 13.50
C ASP A 267 14.79 14.66 14.90
N GLY A 268 13.95 14.52 15.93
CA GLY A 268 14.37 14.38 17.33
C GLY A 268 15.22 13.17 17.66
N GLN A 269 15.15 12.07 16.90
CA GLN A 269 15.88 10.83 17.19
C GLN A 269 17.32 10.81 16.66
N LEU A 270 17.69 11.77 15.82
CA LEU A 270 19.07 11.86 15.27
C LEU A 270 20.09 12.00 16.41
N GLY A 271 19.84 12.88 17.37
CA GLY A 271 20.72 13.10 18.51
C GLY A 271 20.88 11.86 19.38
N THR A 272 19.79 11.14 19.62
CA THR A 272 19.79 9.90 20.38
C THR A 272 20.65 8.83 19.72
N LEU A 273 20.44 8.57 18.41
CA LEU A 273 21.23 7.60 17.66
C LEU A 273 22.71 8.03 17.54
N ALA A 274 22.96 9.33 17.36
CA ALA A 274 24.33 9.86 17.34
C ALA A 274 25.09 9.60 18.65
N ALA A 275 24.40 9.61 19.77
CA ALA A 275 25.00 9.35 21.10
C ALA A 275 25.30 7.86 21.36
N THR A 276 24.72 6.93 20.62
CA THR A 276 24.97 5.48 20.75
C THR A 276 26.26 5.05 20.03
N ASN A 277 26.68 3.79 20.21
CA ASN A 277 27.88 3.22 19.57
C ASN A 277 27.59 2.45 18.27
N ILE A 278 26.52 2.79 17.55
CA ILE A 278 26.29 2.28 16.20
C ILE A 278 27.41 2.72 15.24
N ASP A 279 27.60 2.00 14.15
CA ASP A 279 28.73 2.21 13.24
C ASP A 279 28.37 3.10 12.05
N ALA A 280 27.10 3.04 11.60
CA ALA A 280 26.56 3.89 10.53
C ALA A 280 25.09 4.25 10.79
N LEU A 281 24.68 5.40 10.28
CA LEU A 281 23.30 5.87 10.31
C LEU A 281 22.88 6.27 8.91
N HIS A 282 21.78 5.67 8.41
CA HIS A 282 21.12 6.11 7.18
C HIS A 282 20.04 7.12 7.52
N ILE A 283 19.95 8.18 6.73
CA ILE A 283 18.87 9.17 6.75
C ILE A 283 18.30 9.37 5.35
N ASP A 284 16.99 9.52 5.26
CA ASP A 284 16.30 9.92 4.05
C ASP A 284 16.40 11.45 3.90
N VAL A 285 17.19 11.92 2.93
CA VAL A 285 17.31 13.34 2.57
C VAL A 285 16.71 13.62 1.19
N PHE A 286 15.99 12.67 0.63
CA PHE A 286 15.16 12.88 -0.55
C PHE A 286 13.79 13.46 -0.14
N LYS A 287 13.07 12.75 0.73
CA LYS A 287 11.78 13.15 1.28
C LYS A 287 11.94 13.98 2.56
N GLY A 288 12.92 13.65 3.39
CA GLY A 288 13.25 14.35 4.62
C GLY A 288 14.15 15.57 4.39
N ALA A 289 14.23 16.43 5.40
CA ALA A 289 15.12 17.58 5.41
C ALA A 289 16.57 17.18 5.64
N VAL A 290 17.52 17.95 5.09
CA VAL A 290 18.93 17.83 5.44
C VAL A 290 19.13 18.31 6.88
N PRO A 291 19.70 17.50 7.80
CA PRO A 291 19.91 17.89 9.17
C PRO A 291 20.93 19.03 9.30
N SER A 292 20.86 19.79 10.39
CA SER A 292 21.81 20.86 10.64
C SER A 292 23.25 20.36 10.74
N ALA A 293 24.22 21.19 10.39
CA ALA A 293 25.65 20.85 10.47
C ALA A 293 26.06 20.42 11.90
N ALA A 294 25.46 21.01 12.95
CA ALA A 294 25.71 20.61 14.35
C ALA A 294 25.20 19.19 14.65
N ALA A 295 24.02 18.83 14.14
CA ALA A 295 23.46 17.48 14.29
C ALA A 295 24.31 16.45 13.55
N LEU A 296 24.77 16.76 12.34
CA LEU A 296 25.66 15.89 11.56
C LEU A 296 27.04 15.73 12.22
N ALA A 297 27.62 16.80 12.76
CA ALA A 297 28.89 16.73 13.50
C ALA A 297 28.81 15.84 14.74
N ALA A 298 27.63 15.71 15.36
CA ALA A 298 27.41 14.81 16.50
C ALA A 298 27.56 13.31 16.15
N LEU A 299 27.49 12.95 14.86
CA LEU A 299 27.76 11.58 14.42
C LEU A 299 29.21 11.13 14.66
N GLY A 300 30.16 12.08 14.77
CA GLY A 300 31.55 11.77 15.08
C GLY A 300 32.19 10.87 14.01
N ASN A 301 32.60 9.67 14.42
CA ASN A 301 33.26 8.68 13.54
C ASN A 301 32.29 7.72 12.84
N LYS A 302 30.97 7.90 12.99
CA LYS A 302 29.97 7.08 12.31
C LYS A 302 29.90 7.44 10.83
N THR A 303 29.63 6.45 10.00
CA THR A 303 29.36 6.72 8.58
C THR A 303 27.92 7.20 8.43
N LEU A 304 27.75 8.40 7.86
CA LEU A 304 26.46 8.85 7.37
C LEU A 304 26.18 8.19 6.03
N VAL A 305 25.06 7.47 5.94
CA VAL A 305 24.57 6.88 4.69
C VAL A 305 23.44 7.76 4.16
N ALA A 306 23.73 8.54 3.13
CA ALA A 306 22.81 9.54 2.60
C ALA A 306 21.84 8.95 1.59
N GLY A 307 20.55 8.90 1.94
CA GLY A 307 19.44 8.51 1.06
C GLY A 307 19.05 9.65 0.12
N VAL A 308 19.83 9.88 -0.92
CA VAL A 308 19.65 11.00 -1.88
C VAL A 308 18.96 10.58 -3.18
N VAL A 309 18.79 9.28 -3.42
CA VAL A 309 18.09 8.73 -4.58
C VAL A 309 16.74 8.18 -4.13
N ASP A 310 15.66 8.64 -4.77
CA ASP A 310 14.32 8.18 -4.43
C ASP A 310 14.15 6.67 -4.65
N GLY A 311 13.84 5.92 -3.58
CA GLY A 311 13.54 4.48 -3.64
C GLY A 311 12.05 4.16 -3.79
N HIS A 312 11.17 5.17 -3.73
CA HIS A 312 9.72 4.97 -3.66
C HIS A 312 8.98 5.26 -4.98
N ASN A 313 9.45 6.23 -5.79
CA ASN A 313 8.87 6.58 -7.07
C ASN A 313 9.82 6.24 -8.23
N ILE A 314 9.28 6.21 -9.45
CA ILE A 314 9.95 5.66 -10.64
C ILE A 314 10.66 6.70 -11.49
N TRP A 315 10.70 7.96 -11.08
CA TRP A 315 11.31 9.02 -11.88
C TRP A 315 12.82 8.99 -11.78
N ARG A 316 13.46 9.38 -12.88
CA ARG A 316 14.91 9.57 -12.94
C ARG A 316 15.32 10.64 -11.94
N ASN A 317 16.37 10.36 -11.15
CA ASN A 317 16.84 11.24 -10.10
C ASN A 317 17.51 12.49 -10.67
N ASP A 318 17.28 13.64 -10.06
CA ASP A 318 18.07 14.85 -10.31
C ASP A 318 19.44 14.67 -9.66
N LEU A 319 20.38 14.15 -10.47
CA LEU A 319 21.74 13.87 -10.00
C LEU A 319 22.49 15.15 -9.62
N ALA A 320 22.20 16.29 -10.25
CA ALA A 320 22.82 17.57 -9.91
C ALA A 320 22.35 18.08 -8.54
N ALA A 321 21.04 18.02 -8.27
CA ALA A 321 20.48 18.37 -6.97
C ALA A 321 20.98 17.42 -5.87
N SER A 322 21.06 16.12 -6.16
CA SER A 322 21.59 15.13 -5.21
C SER A 322 23.09 15.32 -4.94
N ALA A 323 23.89 15.66 -5.95
CA ALA A 323 25.31 15.99 -5.80
C ALA A 323 25.50 17.21 -4.89
N ALA A 324 24.70 18.26 -5.08
CA ALA A 324 24.75 19.45 -4.21
C ALA A 324 24.41 19.13 -2.74
N LYS A 325 23.39 18.28 -2.48
CA LYS A 325 23.09 17.78 -1.12
C LYS A 325 24.26 16.99 -0.53
N LEU A 326 24.91 16.13 -1.35
CA LEU A 326 26.06 15.36 -0.89
C LEU A 326 27.25 16.26 -0.54
N ASP A 327 27.49 17.36 -1.25
CA ASP A 327 28.54 18.34 -0.92
C ASP A 327 28.26 19.03 0.42
N GLU A 328 26.99 19.39 0.69
CA GLU A 328 26.56 19.95 1.97
C GLU A 328 26.77 18.93 3.12
N LEU A 329 26.36 17.68 2.94
CA LEU A 329 26.53 16.63 3.92
C LEU A 329 28.02 16.31 4.18
N LYS A 330 28.84 16.26 3.13
CA LYS A 330 30.29 15.99 3.21
C LYS A 330 31.04 17.06 4.01
N ALA A 331 30.57 18.29 3.93
CA ALA A 331 31.19 19.41 4.68
C ALA A 331 30.98 19.28 6.21
N ALA A 332 29.97 18.52 6.66
CA ALA A 332 29.59 18.41 8.07
C ALA A 332 29.81 17.01 8.66
N ALA A 333 29.74 15.94 7.85
CA ALA A 333 29.90 14.55 8.31
C ALA A 333 31.36 14.08 8.13
N GLY A 334 31.85 13.29 9.08
CA GLY A 334 33.22 12.74 9.06
C GLY A 334 33.44 11.64 8.02
N SER A 335 32.40 10.84 7.73
CA SER A 335 32.37 9.79 6.72
C SER A 335 31.01 9.75 6.04
N LEU A 336 30.97 9.61 4.70
CA LEU A 336 29.75 9.67 3.91
C LEU A 336 29.70 8.53 2.89
N ALA A 337 28.55 7.87 2.77
CA ALA A 337 28.22 6.91 1.75
C ALA A 337 26.87 7.27 1.09
N VAL A 338 26.60 6.76 -0.10
CA VAL A 338 25.40 7.05 -0.90
C VAL A 338 24.46 5.86 -0.89
N SER A 339 23.17 6.13 -0.73
CA SER A 339 22.11 5.11 -0.81
C SER A 339 20.83 5.68 -1.43
N THR A 340 19.84 4.79 -1.62
CA THR A 340 18.46 5.18 -1.85
C THR A 340 17.81 5.67 -0.55
N SER A 341 16.80 6.53 -0.67
CA SER A 341 16.04 7.07 0.47
C SER A 341 15.25 5.99 1.21
N THR A 342 14.77 5.00 0.48
CA THR A 342 14.03 3.82 0.95
C THR A 342 14.51 2.56 0.22
N SER A 343 14.00 1.39 0.61
CA SER A 343 14.11 0.18 -0.22
C SER A 343 13.48 0.40 -1.59
N THR A 344 14.12 -0.05 -2.66
CA THR A 344 13.55 -0.02 -4.02
C THR A 344 12.52 -1.13 -4.27
N GLN A 345 12.12 -1.88 -3.25
CA GLN A 345 11.01 -2.85 -3.36
C GLN A 345 9.68 -2.25 -3.81
N HIS A 346 9.54 -0.92 -3.72
CA HIS A 346 8.35 -0.16 -4.10
C HIS A 346 8.30 0.20 -5.57
N VAL A 347 9.37 -0.02 -6.33
CA VAL A 347 9.46 0.26 -7.76
C VAL A 347 9.79 -1.02 -8.54
N PRO A 348 9.45 -1.08 -9.85
CA PRO A 348 9.75 -2.26 -10.66
C PRO A 348 11.26 -2.51 -10.82
N HIS A 349 11.62 -3.66 -11.42
CA HIS A 349 13.00 -4.08 -11.56
C HIS A 349 13.82 -3.24 -12.57
N ASP A 350 13.39 -3.15 -13.83
CA ASP A 350 14.20 -2.60 -14.91
C ASP A 350 13.34 -1.96 -16.02
N VAL A 351 13.61 -0.68 -16.33
CA VAL A 351 12.92 0.06 -17.41
C VAL A 351 13.17 -0.56 -18.78
N ALA A 352 14.32 -1.21 -18.99
CA ALA A 352 14.65 -1.84 -20.28
C ALA A 352 13.66 -2.95 -20.70
N GLU A 353 12.92 -3.51 -19.75
CA GLU A 353 11.89 -4.53 -20.00
C GLU A 353 10.58 -3.95 -20.58
N GLU A 354 10.38 -2.63 -20.50
CA GLU A 354 9.15 -1.94 -20.92
C GLU A 354 9.26 -1.41 -22.35
N THR A 355 9.46 -2.32 -23.29
CA THR A 355 9.73 -2.00 -24.70
C THR A 355 8.55 -1.37 -25.45
N GLN A 356 7.32 -1.45 -24.90
CA GLN A 356 6.13 -0.86 -25.47
C GLN A 356 5.96 0.63 -25.11
N LEU A 357 6.63 1.11 -24.05
CA LEU A 357 6.65 2.54 -23.73
C LEU A 357 7.49 3.29 -24.75
N SER A 358 7.14 4.53 -25.04
CA SER A 358 7.94 5.39 -25.91
C SER A 358 9.37 5.56 -25.38
N ASP A 359 10.34 5.75 -26.27
CA ASP A 359 11.73 6.01 -25.89
C ASP A 359 11.84 7.25 -25.02
N GLN A 360 11.01 8.27 -25.29
CA GLN A 360 10.95 9.49 -24.50
C GLN A 360 10.50 9.21 -23.06
N LEU A 361 9.38 8.51 -22.86
CA LEU A 361 8.89 8.19 -21.52
C LEU A 361 9.90 7.30 -20.77
N ARG A 362 10.44 6.27 -21.43
CA ARG A 362 11.47 5.41 -20.83
C ARG A 362 12.71 6.19 -20.36
N SER A 363 13.08 7.25 -21.07
CA SER A 363 14.23 8.08 -20.67
C SER A 363 14.00 8.85 -19.37
N TRP A 364 12.76 9.13 -19.01
CA TRP A 364 12.38 9.82 -17.75
C TRP A 364 12.29 8.88 -16.55
N LEU A 365 12.32 7.57 -16.77
CA LEU A 365 12.08 6.56 -15.74
C LEU A 365 13.39 5.98 -15.19
N ALA A 366 13.38 5.69 -13.89
CA ALA A 366 14.40 4.93 -13.19
C ALA A 366 13.72 3.90 -12.28
N PHE A 367 13.77 2.62 -12.68
CA PHE A 367 13.37 1.49 -11.83
C PHE A 367 14.55 1.04 -10.96
N SER A 368 14.45 -0.04 -10.24
CA SER A 368 15.46 -0.46 -9.25
C SER A 368 16.86 -0.59 -9.82
N ASP A 369 17.01 -1.15 -11.03
CA ASP A 369 18.31 -1.27 -11.70
C ASP A 369 18.91 0.10 -12.02
N GLN A 370 18.11 1.03 -12.55
CA GLN A 370 18.55 2.37 -12.86
C GLN A 370 18.91 3.16 -11.60
N LYS A 371 18.13 3.00 -10.52
CA LYS A 371 18.44 3.64 -9.23
C LYS A 371 19.74 3.12 -8.61
N ALA A 372 20.05 1.84 -8.79
CA ALA A 372 21.35 1.29 -8.39
C ALA A 372 22.52 1.98 -9.15
N VAL A 373 22.35 2.24 -10.46
CA VAL A 373 23.32 2.97 -11.27
C VAL A 373 23.42 4.44 -10.82
N GLU A 374 22.31 5.10 -10.50
CA GLU A 374 22.27 6.48 -9.98
C GLU A 374 23.04 6.59 -8.65
N VAL A 375 22.81 5.67 -7.71
CA VAL A 375 23.55 5.59 -6.44
C VAL A 375 25.05 5.40 -6.70
N LYS A 376 25.43 4.49 -7.61
CA LYS A 376 26.84 4.27 -7.97
C LYS A 376 27.47 5.49 -8.60
N THR A 377 26.74 6.19 -9.46
CA THR A 377 27.20 7.45 -10.10
C THR A 377 27.49 8.52 -9.06
N LEU A 378 26.58 8.71 -8.09
CA LEU A 378 26.76 9.70 -7.02
C LEU A 378 27.88 9.32 -6.04
N ALA A 379 28.09 8.03 -5.77
CA ALA A 379 29.25 7.57 -5.01
C ALA A 379 30.56 7.85 -5.74
N SER A 380 30.58 7.68 -7.08
CA SER A 380 31.74 8.06 -7.92
C SER A 380 31.98 9.57 -7.89
N TYR A 381 30.92 10.39 -7.91
CA TYR A 381 31.00 11.84 -7.73
C TYR A 381 31.68 12.22 -6.41
N LEU A 382 31.32 11.58 -5.30
CA LEU A 382 31.94 11.86 -4.00
C LEU A 382 33.44 11.57 -3.97
N ALA A 383 33.89 10.58 -4.74
CA ALA A 383 35.32 10.22 -4.86
C ALA A 383 36.07 11.17 -5.82
N ASP A 384 35.49 11.42 -6.98
CA ASP A 384 35.99 12.31 -8.01
C ASP A 384 34.80 12.91 -8.79
N PRO A 385 34.45 14.20 -8.54
CA PRO A 385 33.34 14.85 -9.23
C PRO A 385 33.44 14.81 -10.76
N ALA A 386 34.65 14.90 -11.32
CA ALA A 386 34.83 14.88 -12.76
C ALA A 386 34.44 13.55 -13.41
N SER A 387 34.56 12.45 -12.68
CA SER A 387 34.20 11.11 -13.17
C SER A 387 32.70 10.92 -13.43
N ALA A 388 31.83 11.68 -12.75
CA ALA A 388 30.38 11.59 -12.84
C ALA A 388 29.75 12.72 -13.68
N GLN A 389 30.52 13.75 -14.08
CA GLN A 389 29.97 14.98 -14.68
C GLN A 389 29.12 14.70 -15.93
N ALA A 390 29.57 13.82 -16.82
CA ALA A 390 28.83 13.49 -18.04
C ALA A 390 27.46 12.86 -17.75
N ALA A 391 27.37 11.99 -16.73
CA ALA A 391 26.11 11.38 -16.32
C ALA A 391 25.18 12.38 -15.64
N ILE A 392 25.71 13.32 -14.86
CA ILE A 392 24.96 14.42 -14.25
C ILE A 392 24.38 15.34 -15.32
N ASP A 393 25.17 15.71 -16.30
CA ASP A 393 24.76 16.59 -17.43
C ASP A 393 23.65 15.90 -18.25
N GLU A 394 23.80 14.60 -18.55
CA GLU A 394 22.80 13.82 -19.25
C GLU A 394 21.47 13.74 -18.46
N ALA A 395 21.52 13.42 -17.16
CA ALA A 395 20.33 13.37 -16.32
C ALA A 395 19.60 14.71 -16.29
N SER A 396 20.35 15.82 -16.13
CA SER A 396 19.79 17.17 -16.14
C SER A 396 19.13 17.52 -17.48
N ALA A 397 19.74 17.13 -18.61
CA ALA A 397 19.17 17.34 -19.94
C ALA A 397 17.86 16.54 -20.14
N VAL A 398 17.80 15.31 -19.65
CA VAL A 398 16.60 14.47 -19.72
C VAL A 398 15.47 15.06 -18.88
N ILE A 399 15.75 15.51 -17.65
CA ILE A 399 14.74 16.13 -16.77
C ILE A 399 14.24 17.44 -17.40
N ALA A 400 15.11 18.25 -17.96
CA ALA A 400 14.74 19.49 -18.65
C ALA A 400 13.85 19.20 -19.89
N SER A 401 14.12 18.10 -20.62
CA SER A 401 13.31 17.69 -21.78
C SER A 401 11.87 17.35 -21.40
N ARG A 402 11.65 16.78 -20.21
CA ARG A 402 10.32 16.43 -19.69
C ARG A 402 9.46 17.69 -19.52
N ALA A 403 10.00 18.78 -19.00
CA ALA A 403 9.26 20.01 -18.74
C ALA A 403 8.60 20.63 -19.99
N THR A 404 9.15 20.36 -21.19
CA THR A 404 8.69 20.91 -22.48
C THR A 404 8.08 19.88 -23.41
N ALA A 405 8.00 18.61 -22.99
CA ALA A 405 7.46 17.53 -23.80
C ALA A 405 5.95 17.68 -23.99
N GLU A 406 5.47 17.28 -25.18
CA GLU A 406 4.05 17.27 -25.51
C GLU A 406 3.27 16.41 -24.53
N GLY A 407 2.12 16.88 -24.05
CA GLY A 407 1.26 16.18 -23.09
C GLY A 407 1.64 16.37 -21.61
N VAL A 408 2.89 16.71 -21.30
CA VAL A 408 3.30 16.97 -19.90
C VAL A 408 2.61 18.20 -19.33
N ARG A 409 2.50 19.27 -20.16
CA ARG A 409 1.77 20.48 -19.81
C ARG A 409 0.86 20.88 -20.96
N ARG A 410 -0.44 20.74 -20.73
CA ARG A 410 -1.49 21.06 -21.71
C ARG A 410 -2.20 22.34 -21.32
N GLN A 411 -2.23 23.30 -22.24
CA GLN A 411 -2.85 24.60 -22.00
C GLN A 411 -4.37 24.49 -21.73
N ASP A 412 -5.07 23.63 -22.45
CA ASP A 412 -6.50 23.39 -22.27
C ASP A 412 -6.84 22.82 -20.88
N VAL A 413 -6.06 21.86 -20.38
CA VAL A 413 -6.23 21.27 -19.05
C VAL A 413 -5.93 22.31 -17.96
N ARG A 414 -4.82 23.04 -18.12
CA ARG A 414 -4.39 24.04 -17.12
C ARG A 414 -5.37 25.20 -17.05
N ALA A 415 -5.86 25.68 -18.18
CA ALA A 415 -6.89 26.73 -18.18
C ALA A 415 -8.16 26.32 -17.44
N ARG A 416 -8.54 25.03 -17.48
CA ARG A 416 -9.67 24.51 -16.68
C ARG A 416 -9.37 24.55 -15.18
N THR A 417 -8.20 24.09 -14.77
CA THR A 417 -7.82 24.08 -13.34
C THR A 417 -7.60 25.47 -12.78
N GLU A 418 -6.99 26.39 -13.56
CA GLU A 418 -6.80 27.79 -13.18
C GLU A 418 -8.15 28.57 -13.10
N GLY A 419 -9.16 28.14 -13.85
CA GLY A 419 -10.49 28.75 -13.85
C GLY A 419 -11.41 28.30 -12.71
N LEU A 420 -10.97 27.38 -11.84
CA LEU A 420 -11.79 26.83 -10.75
C LEU A 420 -12.11 27.91 -9.69
N THR A 421 -13.35 27.88 -9.26
CA THR A 421 -13.90 28.76 -8.21
C THR A 421 -14.51 27.92 -7.07
N ALA A 422 -14.84 28.53 -5.95
CA ALA A 422 -15.50 27.81 -4.84
C ALA A 422 -16.81 27.11 -5.26
N ALA A 423 -17.51 27.62 -6.24
CA ALA A 423 -18.74 27.02 -6.77
C ALA A 423 -18.50 25.67 -7.44
N ASP A 424 -17.30 25.44 -7.98
CA ASP A 424 -16.94 24.18 -8.64
C ASP A 424 -16.76 23.00 -7.68
N PHE A 425 -16.68 23.28 -6.38
CA PHE A 425 -16.52 22.30 -5.31
C PHE A 425 -17.79 22.17 -4.42
N THR A 426 -18.91 22.74 -4.86
CA THR A 426 -20.08 22.86 -3.99
C THR A 426 -21.32 22.34 -4.69
N ARG A 427 -22.08 21.47 -4.03
CA ARG A 427 -23.43 21.03 -4.41
C ARG A 427 -24.47 21.80 -3.59
N SER A 428 -25.74 21.66 -3.98
CA SER A 428 -26.87 22.12 -3.17
C SER A 428 -26.86 21.49 -1.77
N GLU A 429 -27.48 22.13 -0.80
CA GLU A 429 -27.66 21.59 0.56
C GLU A 429 -28.25 20.17 0.50
N TYR A 430 -27.77 19.28 1.39
CA TYR A 430 -28.16 17.87 1.38
C TYR A 430 -29.68 17.65 1.41
N SER A 431 -30.40 18.44 2.20
CA SER A 431 -31.88 18.34 2.29
C SER A 431 -32.60 18.62 0.96
N VAL A 432 -32.02 19.45 0.09
CA VAL A 432 -32.56 19.71 -1.26
C VAL A 432 -32.31 18.50 -2.15
N ARG A 433 -31.09 17.95 -2.10
CA ARG A 433 -30.72 16.76 -2.86
C ARG A 433 -31.50 15.54 -2.40
N GLU A 434 -31.61 15.31 -1.08
CA GLU A 434 -32.38 14.19 -0.50
C GLU A 434 -33.82 14.18 -1.02
N ALA A 435 -34.50 15.33 -0.98
CA ALA A 435 -35.87 15.43 -1.49
C ALA A 435 -35.99 15.13 -2.98
N ALA A 436 -35.05 15.65 -3.80
CA ALA A 436 -35.03 15.41 -5.24
C ALA A 436 -34.74 13.93 -5.58
N GLN A 437 -33.86 13.31 -4.82
CA GLN A 437 -33.47 11.89 -4.99
C GLN A 437 -34.59 10.96 -4.52
N GLU A 438 -35.30 11.27 -3.42
CA GLU A 438 -36.46 10.51 -2.97
C GLU A 438 -37.58 10.50 -4.04
N GLU A 439 -37.86 11.67 -4.63
CA GLU A 439 -38.82 11.77 -5.74
C GLU A 439 -38.37 10.96 -6.96
N ALA A 440 -37.10 11.07 -7.35
CA ALA A 440 -36.59 10.45 -8.59
C ALA A 440 -36.41 8.94 -8.48
N LEU A 441 -35.99 8.42 -7.31
CA LEU A 441 -35.63 7.02 -7.12
C LEU A 441 -36.71 6.19 -6.45
N SER A 442 -37.50 6.78 -5.54
CA SER A 442 -38.60 6.12 -4.81
C SER A 442 -38.18 4.79 -4.18
N LEU A 443 -36.99 4.72 -3.55
CA LEU A 443 -36.45 3.50 -2.96
C LEU A 443 -37.15 3.12 -1.64
N PRO A 444 -37.26 1.82 -1.34
CA PRO A 444 -37.78 1.38 -0.04
C PRO A 444 -36.81 1.74 1.10
N PRO A 445 -37.24 1.74 2.37
CA PRO A 445 -36.32 1.85 3.50
C PRO A 445 -35.31 0.69 3.49
N LEU A 446 -34.09 0.94 3.97
CA LEU A 446 -32.99 -0.02 3.92
C LEU A 446 -32.68 -0.53 2.49
N PRO A 447 -32.44 0.34 1.48
CA PRO A 447 -32.23 -0.11 0.12
C PRO A 447 -31.06 -1.07 0.03
N THR A 448 -31.22 -2.17 -0.74
CA THR A 448 -30.17 -3.16 -0.95
C THR A 448 -29.38 -2.87 -2.22
N THR A 449 -28.05 -2.93 -2.11
CA THR A 449 -27.13 -2.81 -3.24
C THR A 449 -25.86 -3.63 -2.99
N THR A 450 -24.98 -3.75 -3.99
CA THR A 450 -23.61 -4.22 -3.80
C THR A 450 -22.63 -3.06 -4.03
N ILE A 451 -21.34 -3.27 -3.70
CA ILE A 451 -20.36 -2.20 -3.83
C ILE A 451 -20.03 -1.95 -5.31
N GLY A 452 -19.85 -3.00 -6.14
CA GLY A 452 -19.58 -2.83 -7.57
C GLY A 452 -19.17 -4.13 -8.26
N SER A 453 -17.96 -4.62 -7.98
CA SER A 453 -17.44 -5.79 -8.65
C SER A 453 -18.10 -7.11 -8.21
N PHE A 454 -18.28 -8.01 -9.16
CA PHE A 454 -18.65 -9.41 -8.97
C PHE A 454 -17.46 -10.34 -9.20
N PRO A 455 -17.59 -11.67 -8.93
CA PRO A 455 -16.46 -12.60 -9.02
C PRO A 455 -15.77 -12.59 -10.38
N GLN A 456 -14.45 -12.34 -10.38
CA GLN A 456 -13.61 -12.40 -11.58
C GLN A 456 -13.20 -13.84 -11.87
N THR A 457 -14.01 -14.56 -12.65
CA THR A 457 -13.80 -15.96 -12.96
C THR A 457 -12.54 -16.22 -13.81
N SER A 458 -12.13 -17.50 -13.91
CA SER A 458 -11.04 -17.92 -14.80
C SER A 458 -11.34 -17.61 -16.26
N GLU A 459 -12.62 -17.71 -16.66
CA GLU A 459 -13.13 -17.44 -18.01
C GLU A 459 -12.96 -15.97 -18.36
N ILE A 460 -13.37 -15.05 -17.48
CA ILE A 460 -13.20 -13.59 -17.67
C ILE A 460 -11.72 -13.24 -17.79
N ARG A 461 -10.88 -13.75 -16.87
CA ARG A 461 -9.44 -13.50 -16.92
C ARG A 461 -8.79 -14.06 -18.20
N SER A 462 -9.20 -15.25 -18.63
CA SER A 462 -8.73 -15.87 -19.86
C SER A 462 -9.18 -15.08 -21.09
N ALA A 463 -10.44 -14.63 -21.14
CA ALA A 463 -10.96 -13.81 -22.23
C ALA A 463 -10.16 -12.51 -22.39
N ARG A 464 -9.89 -11.81 -21.27
CA ARG A 464 -9.06 -10.59 -21.27
C ARG A 464 -7.63 -10.87 -21.76
N ALA A 465 -6.99 -11.94 -21.26
CA ALA A 465 -5.65 -12.31 -21.68
C ALA A 465 -5.56 -12.68 -23.16
N ARG A 466 -6.59 -13.35 -23.69
CA ARG A 466 -6.68 -13.69 -25.12
C ARG A 466 -6.94 -12.46 -26.01
N ASN A 467 -7.78 -11.52 -25.56
CA ASN A 467 -7.98 -10.25 -26.23
C ASN A 467 -6.67 -9.43 -26.32
N ASN A 468 -5.96 -9.32 -25.19
CA ASN A 468 -4.67 -8.62 -25.16
C ASN A 468 -3.58 -9.25 -26.04
N LYS A 469 -3.69 -10.56 -26.33
CA LYS A 469 -2.80 -11.27 -27.24
C LYS A 469 -3.25 -11.22 -28.72
N GLY A 470 -4.44 -10.71 -28.99
CA GLY A 470 -5.05 -10.72 -30.32
C GLY A 470 -5.71 -12.06 -30.69
N ASP A 471 -5.81 -13.02 -29.77
CA ASP A 471 -6.50 -14.32 -29.98
C ASP A 471 -8.03 -14.18 -29.97
N LEU A 472 -8.55 -13.08 -29.44
CA LEU A 472 -9.94 -12.64 -29.54
C LEU A 472 -10.00 -11.22 -30.13
N THR A 473 -10.97 -10.99 -31.01
CA THR A 473 -11.26 -9.63 -31.45
C THR A 473 -11.94 -8.82 -30.31
N ASN A 474 -11.84 -7.49 -30.38
CA ASN A 474 -12.52 -6.61 -29.41
C ASN A 474 -14.03 -6.89 -29.34
N GLY A 475 -14.71 -7.09 -30.47
CA GLY A 475 -16.14 -7.40 -30.50
C GLY A 475 -16.50 -8.76 -29.88
N GLN A 476 -15.62 -9.77 -29.99
CA GLN A 476 -15.80 -11.05 -29.31
C GLN A 476 -15.60 -10.91 -27.80
N TYR A 477 -14.60 -10.14 -27.38
CA TYR A 477 -14.34 -9.83 -25.97
C TYR A 477 -15.50 -9.03 -25.36
N GLU A 478 -15.95 -7.97 -26.05
CA GLU A 478 -17.10 -7.16 -25.62
C GLU A 478 -18.36 -8.00 -25.42
N LYS A 479 -18.63 -8.93 -26.36
CA LYS A 479 -19.76 -9.86 -26.21
C LYS A 479 -19.65 -10.71 -24.95
N LEU A 480 -18.47 -11.25 -24.63
CA LEU A 480 -18.28 -12.05 -23.43
C LEU A 480 -18.48 -11.20 -22.15
N MET A 481 -18.04 -9.95 -22.15
CA MET A 481 -18.29 -9.05 -21.03
C MET A 481 -19.77 -8.70 -20.89
N LYS A 482 -20.48 -8.46 -21.99
CA LYS A 482 -21.94 -8.23 -22.00
C LYS A 482 -22.72 -9.46 -21.52
N ASP A 483 -22.32 -10.66 -21.91
CA ASP A 483 -22.93 -11.90 -21.44
C ASP A 483 -22.76 -12.06 -19.91
N GLU A 484 -21.60 -11.67 -19.36
CA GLU A 484 -21.35 -11.68 -17.90
C GLU A 484 -22.12 -10.56 -17.17
N ILE A 485 -22.17 -9.35 -17.70
CA ILE A 485 -23.02 -8.26 -17.17
C ILE A 485 -24.47 -8.72 -17.09
N LYS A 486 -24.98 -9.36 -18.15
CA LYS A 486 -26.34 -9.89 -18.13
C LYS A 486 -26.54 -10.91 -17.02
N ARG A 487 -25.60 -11.84 -16.83
CA ARG A 487 -25.65 -12.82 -15.74
C ARG A 487 -25.74 -12.14 -14.36
N VAL A 488 -24.92 -11.10 -14.14
CA VAL A 488 -24.88 -10.35 -12.88
C VAL A 488 -26.18 -9.60 -12.65
N VAL A 489 -26.75 -8.98 -13.67
CA VAL A 489 -28.03 -8.28 -13.57
C VAL A 489 -29.16 -9.26 -13.30
N ASP A 490 -29.25 -10.36 -14.07
CA ASP A 490 -30.28 -11.39 -13.87
C ASP A 490 -30.23 -11.96 -12.44
N LEU A 491 -29.03 -12.21 -11.89
CA LEU A 491 -28.86 -12.70 -10.53
C LEU A 491 -29.37 -11.70 -9.48
N GLN A 492 -29.02 -10.42 -9.61
CA GLN A 492 -29.48 -9.38 -8.68
C GLN A 492 -30.99 -9.17 -8.75
N GLU A 493 -31.60 -9.28 -9.96
CA GLU A 493 -33.06 -9.27 -10.13
C GLU A 493 -33.72 -10.46 -9.45
N GLU A 494 -33.20 -11.68 -9.65
CA GLU A 494 -33.68 -12.92 -9.01
C GLU A 494 -33.63 -12.81 -7.48
N LEU A 495 -32.52 -12.26 -6.95
CA LEU A 495 -32.35 -12.09 -5.51
C LEU A 495 -33.23 -10.98 -4.91
N GLY A 496 -33.70 -10.05 -5.74
CA GLY A 496 -34.60 -8.97 -5.31
C GLY A 496 -33.86 -7.73 -4.79
N TYR A 497 -32.66 -7.44 -5.29
CA TYR A 497 -31.93 -6.19 -5.00
C TYR A 497 -32.73 -4.97 -5.47
N ASP A 498 -32.59 -3.85 -4.74
CA ASP A 498 -33.27 -2.59 -5.08
C ASP A 498 -32.49 -1.72 -6.06
N VAL A 499 -31.17 -1.67 -5.90
CA VAL A 499 -30.22 -0.96 -6.76
C VAL A 499 -29.15 -1.94 -7.24
N LEU A 500 -28.99 -2.02 -8.57
CA LEU A 500 -28.14 -3.01 -9.21
C LEU A 500 -26.81 -2.40 -9.65
N VAL A 501 -25.79 -3.26 -9.82
CA VAL A 501 -24.50 -2.94 -10.41
C VAL A 501 -24.24 -3.83 -11.62
N HIS A 502 -23.39 -3.38 -12.56
CA HIS A 502 -23.04 -4.19 -13.75
C HIS A 502 -21.99 -5.29 -13.46
N GLY A 503 -21.31 -5.24 -12.30
CA GLY A 503 -20.39 -6.27 -11.84
C GLY A 503 -18.94 -6.15 -12.31
N GLU A 504 -18.61 -5.18 -13.15
CA GLU A 504 -17.25 -4.80 -13.58
C GLU A 504 -16.41 -5.93 -14.26
N PRO A 505 -16.97 -6.79 -15.10
CA PRO A 505 -16.19 -7.88 -15.69
C PRO A 505 -15.08 -7.37 -16.63
N GLU A 506 -15.26 -6.20 -17.23
CA GLU A 506 -14.29 -5.55 -18.12
C GLU A 506 -13.05 -5.04 -17.40
N ARG A 507 -13.12 -4.79 -16.10
CA ARG A 507 -12.03 -4.16 -15.33
C ARG A 507 -11.03 -5.20 -14.80
N ASN A 508 -9.77 -5.07 -15.21
CA ASN A 508 -8.66 -5.85 -14.65
C ASN A 508 -8.32 -5.39 -13.22
N ASP A 509 -8.24 -4.07 -13.04
CA ASP A 509 -7.95 -3.37 -11.78
C ASP A 509 -8.74 -2.05 -11.78
N MET A 510 -9.14 -1.57 -10.61
CA MET A 510 -9.99 -0.38 -10.51
C MET A 510 -9.25 0.92 -10.88
N VAL A 511 -7.92 0.97 -10.75
CA VAL A 511 -7.12 2.15 -11.14
C VAL A 511 -6.57 1.99 -12.53
N GLN A 512 -5.98 0.84 -12.87
CA GLN A 512 -5.40 0.61 -14.20
C GLN A 512 -6.44 0.79 -15.31
N TYR A 513 -7.69 0.36 -15.10
CA TYR A 513 -8.77 0.51 -16.07
C TYR A 513 -9.02 2.00 -16.43
N PHE A 514 -9.04 2.89 -15.42
CA PHE A 514 -9.18 4.33 -15.65
C PHE A 514 -7.93 4.90 -16.31
N ALA A 515 -6.74 4.53 -15.84
CA ALA A 515 -5.49 5.00 -16.41
C ALA A 515 -5.32 4.64 -17.90
N GLU A 516 -5.81 3.48 -18.34
CA GLU A 516 -5.81 3.06 -19.74
C GLU A 516 -6.77 3.88 -20.64
N ASN A 517 -7.70 4.64 -20.03
CA ASN A 517 -8.70 5.46 -20.70
C ASN A 517 -8.55 6.97 -20.45
N LEU A 518 -7.53 7.38 -19.70
CA LEU A 518 -7.18 8.77 -19.44
C LEU A 518 -5.91 9.14 -20.20
N GLU A 519 -5.85 10.35 -20.76
CA GLU A 519 -4.62 10.90 -21.29
C GLU A 519 -3.71 11.37 -20.14
N GLY A 520 -2.40 11.38 -20.37
CA GLY A 520 -1.39 11.68 -19.33
C GLY A 520 -0.93 10.45 -18.54
N PHE A 521 -1.46 9.27 -18.87
CA PHE A 521 -1.10 7.99 -18.29
C PHE A 521 -0.48 7.04 -19.31
N ASP A 522 0.32 6.12 -18.80
CA ASP A 522 0.77 4.91 -19.50
C ASP A 522 0.78 3.72 -18.54
N VAL A 523 0.80 2.50 -19.10
CA VAL A 523 0.84 1.27 -18.32
C VAL A 523 2.03 0.41 -18.72
N THR A 524 2.65 -0.24 -17.74
CA THR A 524 3.77 -1.16 -17.95
C THR A 524 3.28 -2.55 -18.33
N VAL A 525 4.17 -3.40 -18.85
CA VAL A 525 3.92 -4.85 -19.05
C VAL A 525 4.54 -5.66 -17.92
N HIS A 526 5.73 -5.29 -17.48
CA HIS A 526 6.52 -6.00 -16.47
C HIS A 526 6.71 -5.20 -15.17
N GLY A 527 6.15 -4.01 -15.07
CA GLY A 527 6.26 -3.09 -13.93
C GLY A 527 5.56 -3.56 -12.66
N TRP A 528 5.76 -4.82 -12.29
CA TRP A 528 5.15 -5.42 -11.12
C TRP A 528 5.87 -5.01 -9.84
N VAL A 529 5.10 -4.61 -8.83
CA VAL A 529 5.56 -4.38 -7.46
C VAL A 529 4.77 -5.26 -6.49
N GLN A 530 5.42 -5.66 -5.40
CA GLN A 530 4.78 -6.47 -4.37
C GLN A 530 3.88 -5.58 -3.50
N SER A 531 2.64 -6.01 -3.27
CA SER A 531 1.72 -5.39 -2.32
C SER A 531 1.78 -6.10 -0.96
N TYR A 532 1.68 -7.43 -0.94
CA TYR A 532 1.92 -8.29 0.23
C TYR A 532 2.01 -9.75 -0.21
N GLY A 533 2.83 -10.55 0.46
CA GLY A 533 2.95 -11.98 0.16
C GLY A 533 3.14 -12.25 -1.33
N SER A 534 2.24 -13.02 -1.94
CA SER A 534 2.25 -13.28 -3.38
C SER A 534 1.49 -12.25 -4.21
N ARG A 535 0.77 -11.30 -3.59
CA ARG A 535 0.02 -10.29 -4.32
C ARG A 535 0.95 -9.22 -4.88
N CYS A 536 0.86 -9.03 -6.18
CA CYS A 536 1.57 -8.01 -6.91
C CYS A 536 0.59 -7.10 -7.63
N THR A 537 0.89 -5.82 -7.67
CA THR A 537 0.19 -4.80 -8.43
C THR A 537 1.09 -4.28 -9.55
N ARG A 538 0.50 -3.60 -10.50
CA ARG A 538 1.21 -2.97 -11.60
C ARG A 538 0.67 -1.54 -11.72
N PRO A 539 1.20 -0.63 -10.90
CA PRO A 539 0.75 0.76 -10.89
C PRO A 539 0.94 1.41 -12.26
N SER A 540 -0.02 2.22 -12.66
CA SER A 540 0.05 3.01 -13.88
C SER A 540 1.03 4.17 -13.70
N ILE A 541 1.58 4.68 -14.80
CA ILE A 541 2.51 5.81 -14.80
C ILE A 541 1.73 7.07 -15.18
N LEU A 542 1.54 7.99 -14.24
CA LEU A 542 0.97 9.30 -14.48
C LEU A 542 2.11 10.28 -14.77
N TRP A 543 2.31 10.61 -16.04
CA TRP A 543 3.47 11.38 -16.51
C TRP A 543 3.14 12.78 -17.03
N GLY A 544 1.85 13.05 -17.37
CA GLY A 544 1.43 14.28 -18.02
C GLY A 544 0.15 14.87 -17.41
N ASP A 545 -0.33 15.98 -17.98
CA ASP A 545 -1.62 16.56 -17.61
C ASP A 545 -2.77 15.64 -17.98
N VAL A 546 -3.72 15.47 -17.05
CA VAL A 546 -4.77 14.47 -17.15
C VAL A 546 -6.03 15.06 -17.78
N THR A 547 -6.55 14.36 -18.79
CA THR A 547 -7.87 14.58 -19.37
C THR A 547 -8.42 13.28 -19.92
N ARG A 548 -9.69 13.25 -20.30
CA ARG A 548 -10.27 12.13 -21.03
C ARG A 548 -10.67 12.56 -22.43
N SER A 549 -10.45 11.67 -23.39
CA SER A 549 -10.81 11.89 -24.81
C SER A 549 -12.19 11.34 -25.19
N ALA A 550 -12.73 10.42 -24.38
CA ALA A 550 -14.01 9.75 -24.61
C ALA A 550 -14.62 9.25 -23.30
N PRO A 551 -15.94 8.95 -23.25
CA PRO A 551 -16.57 8.27 -22.12
C PRO A 551 -15.87 6.93 -21.80
N ILE A 552 -15.71 6.63 -20.50
CA ILE A 552 -14.94 5.49 -20.02
C ILE A 552 -15.86 4.32 -19.66
N THR A 553 -16.90 4.59 -18.87
CA THR A 553 -17.78 3.58 -18.25
C THR A 553 -19.20 3.61 -18.79
N VAL A 554 -19.57 4.68 -19.48
CA VAL A 554 -20.95 4.98 -19.88
C VAL A 554 -21.58 3.84 -20.69
N ALA A 555 -20.89 3.31 -21.70
CA ALA A 555 -21.44 2.25 -22.55
C ALA A 555 -21.77 0.95 -21.79
N TRP A 556 -20.99 0.62 -20.76
CA TRP A 556 -21.25 -0.55 -19.92
C TRP A 556 -22.42 -0.31 -18.97
N ALA A 557 -22.49 0.88 -18.37
CA ALA A 557 -23.58 1.26 -17.48
C ALA A 557 -24.92 1.35 -18.26
N GLU A 558 -24.92 1.96 -19.44
CA GLU A 558 -26.08 2.04 -20.34
C GLU A 558 -26.57 0.66 -20.77
N TYR A 559 -25.64 -0.23 -21.19
CA TYR A 559 -26.00 -1.60 -21.52
C TYR A 559 -26.62 -2.32 -20.31
N ALA A 560 -26.03 -2.23 -19.14
CA ALA A 560 -26.57 -2.86 -17.93
C ALA A 560 -27.95 -2.29 -17.57
N GLN A 561 -28.15 -0.97 -17.64
CA GLN A 561 -29.45 -0.31 -17.41
C GLN A 561 -30.50 -0.77 -18.41
N SER A 562 -30.12 -1.10 -19.66
CA SER A 562 -31.07 -1.60 -20.66
C SER A 562 -31.64 -2.98 -20.35
N LEU A 563 -31.05 -3.72 -19.40
CA LEU A 563 -31.47 -5.06 -18.98
C LEU A 563 -32.47 -5.06 -17.81
N THR A 564 -32.69 -3.93 -17.15
CA THR A 564 -33.52 -3.81 -15.95
C THR A 564 -34.27 -2.48 -15.90
N SER A 565 -35.43 -2.48 -15.21
CA SER A 565 -36.15 -1.25 -14.87
C SER A 565 -35.74 -0.64 -13.54
N LYS A 566 -34.95 -1.36 -12.71
CA LYS A 566 -34.42 -0.87 -11.46
C LYS A 566 -33.24 0.08 -11.70
N PRO A 567 -32.94 0.99 -10.76
CA PRO A 567 -31.76 1.84 -10.87
C PRO A 567 -30.48 1.03 -11.01
N MET A 568 -29.68 1.36 -12.03
CA MET A 568 -28.31 0.87 -12.19
C MET A 568 -27.34 1.87 -11.59
N LYS A 569 -26.38 1.40 -10.79
CA LYS A 569 -25.36 2.24 -10.19
C LYS A 569 -24.14 2.32 -11.11
N GLY A 570 -23.80 3.54 -11.56
CA GLY A 570 -22.55 3.84 -12.26
C GLY A 570 -21.39 3.76 -11.28
N MET A 571 -20.23 3.22 -11.73
CA MET A 571 -19.10 2.91 -10.86
C MET A 571 -17.84 3.60 -11.34
N LEU A 572 -17.26 4.48 -10.51
CA LEU A 572 -16.03 5.22 -10.79
C LEU A 572 -15.02 5.02 -9.66
N THR A 573 -13.75 5.16 -9.96
CA THR A 573 -12.68 5.27 -8.97
C THR A 573 -12.37 6.75 -8.76
N GLY A 574 -12.26 7.19 -7.53
CA GLY A 574 -12.08 8.58 -7.19
C GLY A 574 -10.65 9.10 -7.40
N PRO A 575 -10.45 10.43 -7.41
CA PRO A 575 -9.18 11.06 -7.72
C PRO A 575 -8.04 10.62 -6.79
N VAL A 576 -8.29 10.57 -5.48
CA VAL A 576 -7.26 10.21 -4.49
C VAL A 576 -6.78 8.77 -4.71
N THR A 577 -7.71 7.85 -4.93
CA THR A 577 -7.38 6.44 -5.16
C THR A 577 -6.63 6.23 -6.46
N ILE A 578 -6.99 6.95 -7.53
CA ILE A 578 -6.25 6.92 -8.81
C ILE A 578 -4.80 7.35 -8.58
N LEU A 579 -4.56 8.42 -7.82
CA LEU A 579 -3.20 8.86 -7.49
C LEU A 579 -2.47 7.87 -6.59
N ALA A 580 -3.11 7.42 -5.50
CA ALA A 580 -2.50 6.56 -4.50
C ALA A 580 -1.96 5.24 -5.07
N TRP A 581 -2.62 4.68 -6.08
CA TRP A 581 -2.24 3.41 -6.69
C TRP A 581 -1.61 3.56 -8.08
N SER A 582 -1.08 4.75 -8.37
CA SER A 582 -0.27 5.07 -9.54
C SER A 582 1.12 5.56 -9.14
N PHE A 583 2.07 5.46 -10.06
CA PHE A 583 3.32 6.21 -9.99
C PHE A 583 3.05 7.62 -10.49
N VAL A 584 2.92 8.56 -9.56
CA VAL A 584 2.48 9.92 -9.89
C VAL A 584 3.67 10.78 -10.30
N ARG A 585 3.42 11.71 -11.22
CA ARG A 585 4.37 12.75 -11.62
C ARG A 585 4.83 13.58 -10.40
N ASP A 586 6.06 14.02 -10.43
CA ASP A 586 6.75 14.74 -9.35
C ASP A 586 7.07 16.21 -9.67
N ASP A 587 6.62 16.70 -10.84
CA ASP A 587 6.88 18.06 -11.33
C ASP A 587 5.80 19.09 -10.95
N GLN A 588 4.79 18.66 -10.18
CA GLN A 588 3.74 19.52 -9.62
C GLN A 588 3.14 18.89 -8.33
N PRO A 589 2.49 19.70 -7.47
CA PRO A 589 1.81 19.21 -6.27
C PRO A 589 0.72 18.19 -6.57
N LEU A 590 0.55 17.20 -5.68
CA LEU A 590 -0.48 16.14 -5.81
C LEU A 590 -1.90 16.72 -5.97
N GLY A 591 -2.24 17.77 -5.21
CA GLY A 591 -3.56 18.41 -5.27
C GLY A 591 -3.89 19.01 -6.64
N GLU A 592 -2.88 19.55 -7.36
CA GLU A 592 -3.08 20.03 -8.73
C GLU A 592 -3.39 18.87 -9.69
N THR A 593 -2.66 17.76 -9.55
CA THR A 593 -2.91 16.55 -10.34
C THR A 593 -4.27 15.93 -9.99
N ALA A 594 -4.64 15.91 -8.71
CA ALA A 594 -5.95 15.44 -8.25
C ALA A 594 -7.10 16.24 -8.86
N ASN A 595 -6.97 17.57 -8.98
CA ASN A 595 -7.96 18.42 -9.63
C ASN A 595 -8.12 18.11 -11.13
N GLN A 596 -7.04 17.78 -11.83
CA GLN A 596 -7.13 17.36 -13.24
C GLN A 596 -7.90 16.04 -13.37
N VAL A 597 -7.61 15.06 -12.52
CA VAL A 597 -8.36 13.79 -12.46
C VAL A 597 -9.83 14.04 -12.08
N GLY A 598 -10.07 14.90 -11.09
CA GLY A 598 -11.42 15.28 -10.65
C GLY A 598 -12.26 15.87 -11.79
N LEU A 599 -11.68 16.75 -12.61
CA LEU A 599 -12.36 17.32 -13.80
C LEU A 599 -12.66 16.26 -14.87
N ALA A 600 -11.75 15.32 -15.11
CA ALA A 600 -11.99 14.22 -16.03
C ALA A 600 -13.15 13.31 -15.56
N LEU A 601 -13.22 13.03 -14.26
CA LEU A 601 -14.32 12.27 -13.67
C LEU A 601 -15.64 13.06 -13.63
N ARG A 602 -15.59 14.37 -13.45
CA ARG A 602 -16.77 15.25 -13.56
C ARG A 602 -17.41 15.16 -14.94
N ASP A 603 -16.59 15.14 -15.99
CA ASP A 603 -17.07 14.94 -17.35
C ASP A 603 -17.69 13.54 -17.53
N GLU A 604 -17.13 12.50 -16.90
CA GLU A 604 -17.69 11.15 -16.93
C GLU A 604 -19.04 11.06 -16.20
N ILE A 605 -19.17 11.74 -15.04
CA ILE A 605 -20.43 11.82 -14.30
C ILE A 605 -21.53 12.49 -15.16
N ALA A 606 -21.20 13.60 -15.83
CA ALA A 606 -22.14 14.28 -16.72
C ALA A 606 -22.63 13.37 -17.87
N ASP A 607 -21.75 12.58 -18.46
CA ASP A 607 -22.12 11.64 -19.51
C ASP A 607 -22.95 10.46 -18.98
N LEU A 608 -22.67 9.96 -17.77
CA LEU A 608 -23.50 8.95 -17.10
C LEU A 608 -24.92 9.49 -16.83
N GLU A 609 -25.04 10.72 -16.35
CA GLU A 609 -26.35 11.39 -16.16
C GLU A 609 -27.11 11.52 -17.48
N ALA A 610 -26.41 11.93 -18.53
CA ALA A 610 -27.01 12.05 -19.88
C ALA A 610 -27.49 10.70 -20.42
N ALA A 611 -26.81 9.60 -20.06
CA ALA A 611 -27.24 8.23 -20.38
C ALA A 611 -28.36 7.70 -19.44
N GLY A 612 -28.86 8.51 -18.52
CA GLY A 612 -29.97 8.16 -17.62
C GLY A 612 -29.58 7.46 -16.32
N ILE A 613 -28.30 7.35 -16.00
CA ILE A 613 -27.83 6.79 -14.74
C ILE A 613 -28.04 7.80 -13.61
N ARG A 614 -28.79 7.40 -12.56
CA ARG A 614 -29.24 8.28 -11.48
C ARG A 614 -28.54 8.02 -10.15
N ILE A 615 -27.77 6.97 -10.04
CA ILE A 615 -26.93 6.68 -8.88
C ILE A 615 -25.51 6.45 -9.39
N ILE A 616 -24.55 7.21 -8.88
CA ILE A 616 -23.16 7.16 -9.33
C ILE A 616 -22.27 7.04 -8.08
N GLN A 617 -21.49 5.98 -8.01
CA GLN A 617 -20.54 5.74 -6.92
C GLN A 617 -19.14 6.12 -7.37
N VAL A 618 -18.46 6.91 -6.55
CA VAL A 618 -17.07 7.35 -6.73
C VAL A 618 -16.28 6.84 -5.54
N ASP A 619 -15.49 5.79 -5.73
CA ASP A 619 -14.84 5.06 -4.64
C ASP A 619 -13.51 5.69 -4.24
N GLU A 620 -13.32 5.93 -2.94
CA GLU A 620 -12.09 6.44 -2.35
C GLU A 620 -11.50 5.52 -1.26
N PRO A 621 -11.27 4.24 -1.54
CA PRO A 621 -10.69 3.33 -0.55
C PRO A 621 -9.31 3.77 -0.06
N ALA A 622 -8.56 4.53 -0.86
CA ALA A 622 -7.22 4.98 -0.52
C ALA A 622 -7.17 6.34 0.21
N LEU A 623 -8.31 6.95 0.54
CA LEU A 623 -8.33 8.25 1.24
C LEU A 623 -7.51 8.21 2.54
N ARG A 624 -7.68 7.19 3.37
CA ARG A 624 -6.88 6.99 4.58
C ARG A 624 -5.47 6.48 4.24
N GLU A 625 -5.35 5.67 3.22
CA GLU A 625 -4.08 5.05 2.86
C GLU A 625 -2.98 6.04 2.45
N LEU A 626 -3.33 7.17 1.86
CA LEU A 626 -2.38 8.20 1.43
C LEU A 626 -2.14 9.27 2.52
N LEU A 627 -2.72 9.10 3.72
CA LEU A 627 -2.53 10.02 4.83
C LEU A 627 -1.02 10.15 5.15
N PRO A 628 -0.47 11.36 5.22
CA PRO A 628 0.94 11.58 5.51
C PRO A 628 1.37 10.99 6.86
N LEU A 629 2.66 10.65 6.99
CA LEU A 629 3.23 10.06 8.20
C LEU A 629 3.31 11.07 9.37
N ARG A 630 3.29 12.37 9.06
CA ARG A 630 3.31 13.44 10.06
C ARG A 630 1.93 14.08 10.20
N LYS A 631 1.44 14.18 11.43
CA LYS A 631 0.13 14.80 11.74
C LYS A 631 0.06 16.27 11.29
N ALA A 632 1.21 16.96 11.25
CA ALA A 632 1.29 18.33 10.76
C ALA A 632 0.87 18.49 9.29
N ASP A 633 1.04 17.43 8.48
CA ASP A 633 0.73 17.46 7.05
C ASP A 633 -0.69 16.96 6.74
N HIS A 634 -1.43 16.45 7.75
CA HIS A 634 -2.76 15.89 7.56
C HIS A 634 -3.76 16.92 7.04
N ALA A 635 -3.74 18.15 7.57
CA ALA A 635 -4.72 19.17 7.19
C ALA A 635 -4.64 19.53 5.69
N ASP A 636 -3.44 19.71 5.17
CA ASP A 636 -3.23 20.03 3.75
C ASP A 636 -3.60 18.83 2.86
N TYR A 637 -3.22 17.63 3.25
CA TYR A 637 -3.60 16.41 2.55
C TYR A 637 -5.11 16.23 2.49
N LEU A 638 -5.80 16.26 3.65
CA LEU A 638 -7.24 16.06 3.72
C LEU A 638 -7.99 17.15 2.95
N LYS A 639 -7.48 18.39 2.96
CA LYS A 639 -8.08 19.48 2.21
C LYS A 639 -8.12 19.18 0.70
N TRP A 640 -6.97 18.94 0.07
CA TRP A 640 -6.96 18.71 -1.38
C TRP A 640 -7.63 17.39 -1.77
N SER A 641 -7.59 16.38 -0.91
CA SER A 641 -8.25 15.10 -1.12
C SER A 641 -9.77 15.24 -1.17
N VAL A 642 -10.35 15.92 -0.17
CA VAL A 642 -11.78 16.22 -0.13
C VAL A 642 -12.19 17.13 -1.29
N ASP A 643 -11.42 18.19 -1.55
CA ASP A 643 -11.69 19.13 -2.64
C ASP A 643 -11.71 18.42 -4.01
N SER A 644 -10.76 17.51 -4.29
CA SER A 644 -10.72 16.79 -5.57
C SER A 644 -11.93 15.86 -5.78
N PHE A 645 -12.41 15.20 -4.73
CA PHE A 645 -13.64 14.42 -4.77
C PHE A 645 -14.86 15.32 -5.02
N ARG A 646 -14.96 16.43 -4.28
CA ARG A 646 -16.04 17.41 -4.47
C ARG A 646 -16.01 18.01 -5.86
N LEU A 647 -14.83 18.30 -6.40
CA LEU A 647 -14.67 18.77 -7.77
C LEU A 647 -15.26 17.78 -8.78
N ALA A 648 -14.97 16.49 -8.60
CA ALA A 648 -15.51 15.45 -9.48
C ALA A 648 -17.04 15.36 -9.42
N THR A 649 -17.63 15.53 -8.21
CA THR A 649 -19.05 15.25 -7.96
C THR A 649 -19.96 16.49 -7.96
N ALA A 650 -19.40 17.69 -7.80
CA ALA A 650 -20.19 18.92 -7.65
C ALA A 650 -21.01 19.31 -8.89
N GLY A 651 -20.66 18.76 -10.07
CA GLY A 651 -21.44 18.96 -11.31
C GLY A 651 -22.71 18.12 -11.40
N ALA A 652 -22.91 17.15 -10.51
CA ALA A 652 -24.07 16.26 -10.55
C ALA A 652 -25.36 17.01 -10.18
N ALA A 653 -26.45 16.70 -10.88
CA ALA A 653 -27.77 17.25 -10.60
C ALA A 653 -28.27 16.80 -9.20
N ASP A 654 -29.15 17.59 -8.57
CA ASP A 654 -29.70 17.28 -7.25
C ASP A 654 -30.42 15.92 -7.19
N ALA A 655 -31.09 15.54 -8.28
CA ALA A 655 -31.76 14.24 -8.41
C ALA A 655 -30.82 13.04 -8.66
N THR A 656 -29.54 13.29 -8.90
CA THR A 656 -28.51 12.24 -9.03
C THR A 656 -27.85 11.99 -7.68
N GLN A 657 -27.95 10.75 -7.20
CA GLN A 657 -27.41 10.35 -5.91
C GLN A 657 -25.95 9.92 -6.06
N ILE A 658 -25.06 10.60 -5.36
CA ILE A 658 -23.65 10.31 -5.34
C ILE A 658 -23.33 9.40 -4.15
N HIS A 659 -22.80 8.23 -4.44
CA HIS A 659 -22.28 7.29 -3.46
C HIS A 659 -20.76 7.37 -3.40
N THR A 660 -20.19 6.96 -2.26
CA THR A 660 -18.78 6.65 -2.12
C THR A 660 -18.60 5.37 -1.33
N HIS A 661 -17.47 4.70 -1.51
CA HIS A 661 -17.07 3.55 -0.72
C HIS A 661 -15.68 3.77 -0.12
N LEU A 662 -15.54 3.45 1.16
CA LEU A 662 -14.32 3.57 1.93
C LEU A 662 -14.02 2.21 2.57
N CYS A 663 -12.82 1.69 2.33
CA CYS A 663 -12.31 0.51 3.01
C CYS A 663 -11.68 0.91 4.36
N TYR A 664 -11.69 -0.02 5.33
CA TYR A 664 -11.05 0.07 6.67
C TYR A 664 -11.85 0.73 7.80
N SER A 665 -11.66 0.18 9.00
CA SER A 665 -12.49 0.39 10.18
C SER A 665 -12.06 1.51 11.15
N GLU A 666 -10.94 2.21 10.91
CA GLU A 666 -10.50 3.30 11.80
C GLU A 666 -10.96 4.67 11.31
N PHE A 667 -12.23 4.93 11.47
CA PHE A 667 -12.87 6.18 11.01
C PHE A 667 -12.56 7.41 11.87
N GLY A 668 -12.25 7.24 13.15
CA GLY A 668 -12.09 8.34 14.09
C GLY A 668 -11.09 9.42 13.67
N VAL A 669 -10.05 9.04 12.89
CA VAL A 669 -9.01 10.00 12.45
C VAL A 669 -9.45 10.83 11.24
N ILE A 670 -10.35 10.31 10.40
CA ILE A 670 -10.74 10.95 9.12
C ILE A 670 -12.24 11.18 8.97
N ILE A 671 -13.02 11.03 10.05
CA ILE A 671 -14.49 11.15 10.00
C ILE A 671 -14.94 12.52 9.48
N ASP A 672 -14.25 13.60 9.89
CA ASP A 672 -14.51 14.97 9.40
C ASP A 672 -14.26 15.07 7.88
N ALA A 673 -13.24 14.40 7.38
CA ALA A 673 -12.94 14.37 5.95
C ALA A 673 -13.98 13.55 5.18
N ILE A 674 -14.45 12.42 5.73
CA ILE A 674 -15.51 11.60 5.15
C ILE A 674 -16.80 12.40 5.05
N ASP A 675 -17.17 13.12 6.11
CA ASP A 675 -18.29 14.03 6.09
C ASP A 675 -18.07 15.17 5.09
N GLY A 676 -16.84 15.68 5.01
CA GLY A 676 -16.42 16.70 4.07
C GLY A 676 -16.50 16.32 2.59
N LEU A 677 -16.44 15.01 2.22
CA LEU A 677 -16.65 14.56 0.84
C LEU A 677 -18.02 14.97 0.30
N ASP A 678 -19.01 15.16 1.16
CA ASP A 678 -20.37 15.54 0.81
C ASP A 678 -21.08 14.56 -0.15
N ALA A 679 -20.70 13.26 -0.07
CA ALA A 679 -21.43 12.20 -0.75
C ALA A 679 -22.82 11.99 -0.14
N ASP A 680 -23.82 11.66 -0.96
CA ASP A 680 -25.19 11.44 -0.48
C ASP A 680 -25.32 10.14 0.32
N VAL A 681 -24.51 9.11 -0.05
CA VAL A 681 -24.43 7.83 0.64
C VAL A 681 -22.97 7.38 0.76
N THR A 682 -22.56 6.98 1.96
CA THR A 682 -21.23 6.44 2.21
C THR A 682 -21.32 4.98 2.65
N SER A 683 -20.75 4.05 1.88
CA SER A 683 -20.62 2.65 2.27
C SER A 683 -19.26 2.38 2.92
N ILE A 684 -19.27 1.56 3.98
CA ILE A 684 -18.11 1.29 4.84
C ILE A 684 -18.07 -0.16 5.27
N GLU A 685 -16.88 -0.70 5.52
CA GLU A 685 -16.71 -2.03 6.10
C GLU A 685 -17.13 -2.04 7.59
N ALA A 686 -18.02 -2.94 7.98
CA ALA A 686 -18.57 -3.00 9.34
C ALA A 686 -18.85 -4.42 9.83
N ALA A 687 -18.87 -5.44 8.97
CA ALA A 687 -19.25 -6.79 9.33
C ALA A 687 -18.23 -7.42 10.32
N ARG A 688 -16.94 -7.22 10.11
CA ARG A 688 -15.89 -7.77 10.96
C ARG A 688 -15.85 -7.12 12.34
N SER A 689 -15.99 -5.80 12.42
CA SER A 689 -16.05 -5.03 13.67
C SER A 689 -17.43 -5.11 14.36
N ARG A 690 -18.39 -5.88 13.79
CA ARG A 690 -19.75 -6.03 14.31
C ARG A 690 -20.44 -4.68 14.55
N MET A 691 -20.31 -3.77 13.60
CA MET A 691 -20.95 -2.45 13.60
C MET A 691 -20.34 -1.42 14.58
N GLU A 692 -19.11 -1.58 15.05
CA GLU A 692 -18.47 -0.58 15.91
C GLU A 692 -18.46 0.83 15.28
N VAL A 693 -18.22 0.92 13.98
CA VAL A 693 -18.19 2.19 13.23
C VAL A 693 -19.50 2.98 13.30
N VAL A 694 -20.63 2.32 13.54
CA VAL A 694 -21.96 2.96 13.62
C VAL A 694 -22.04 3.88 14.85
N HIS A 695 -21.34 3.53 15.94
CA HIS A 695 -21.25 4.39 17.14
C HIS A 695 -20.44 5.65 16.88
N ASP A 696 -19.38 5.59 16.08
CA ASP A 696 -18.57 6.74 15.71
C ASP A 696 -19.40 7.71 14.85
N LEU A 697 -20.17 7.17 13.89
CA LEU A 697 -21.07 7.95 13.03
C LEU A 697 -22.17 8.64 13.85
N GLU A 698 -22.80 7.95 14.81
CA GLU A 698 -23.80 8.53 15.71
C GLU A 698 -23.18 9.64 16.56
N SER A 699 -22.01 9.39 17.15
CA SER A 699 -21.32 10.33 18.01
C SER A 699 -20.89 11.60 17.27
N HIS A 700 -20.54 11.48 16.00
CA HIS A 700 -20.20 12.60 15.12
C HIS A 700 -21.43 13.36 14.62
N GLY A 701 -22.62 12.75 14.66
CA GLY A 701 -23.85 13.33 14.12
C GLY A 701 -23.92 13.26 12.59
N PHE A 702 -23.35 12.21 11.99
CA PHE A 702 -23.37 12.01 10.53
C PHE A 702 -24.81 11.93 10.00
N GLY A 703 -25.19 12.90 9.17
CA GLY A 703 -26.60 13.13 8.79
C GLY A 703 -27.01 12.59 7.43
N ARG A 704 -26.07 12.01 6.64
CA ARG A 704 -26.33 11.49 5.29
C ARG A 704 -26.52 9.97 5.27
N GLY A 705 -26.79 9.41 4.09
CA GLY A 705 -26.96 7.97 3.91
C GLY A 705 -25.68 7.21 4.25
N VAL A 706 -25.82 6.06 4.91
CA VAL A 706 -24.70 5.19 5.26
C VAL A 706 -25.06 3.73 5.02
N GLY A 707 -24.12 2.99 4.40
CA GLY A 707 -24.19 1.56 4.16
C GLY A 707 -23.12 0.80 4.92
N PRO A 708 -23.32 0.51 6.23
CA PRO A 708 -22.41 -0.36 6.96
C PRO A 708 -22.53 -1.77 6.41
N GLY A 709 -21.41 -2.36 5.99
CA GLY A 709 -21.36 -3.70 5.41
C GLY A 709 -21.83 -4.78 6.38
N VAL A 710 -22.59 -5.74 5.88
CA VAL A 710 -23.15 -6.86 6.65
C VAL A 710 -22.64 -8.23 6.18
N TYR A 711 -21.69 -8.25 5.25
CA TYR A 711 -21.06 -9.45 4.72
C TYR A 711 -19.55 -9.23 4.55
N ASP A 712 -18.74 -9.89 5.39
CA ASP A 712 -17.26 -9.89 5.27
C ASP A 712 -16.84 -10.69 4.03
N ILE A 713 -16.44 -9.98 3.00
CA ILE A 713 -16.00 -10.58 1.73
C ILE A 713 -14.57 -11.14 1.79
N HIS A 714 -13.81 -10.88 2.85
CA HIS A 714 -12.45 -11.39 3.01
C HIS A 714 -12.42 -12.86 3.43
N SER A 715 -13.54 -13.37 3.95
CA SER A 715 -13.75 -14.77 4.30
C SER A 715 -14.57 -15.51 3.22
N PRO A 716 -14.24 -16.77 2.88
CA PRO A 716 -15.10 -17.60 2.02
C PRO A 716 -16.34 -18.12 2.73
N ARG A 717 -16.55 -17.78 4.00
CA ARG A 717 -17.72 -18.19 4.80
C ARG A 717 -18.97 -17.47 4.31
N VAL A 718 -20.05 -18.20 4.21
CA VAL A 718 -21.38 -17.65 3.93
C VAL A 718 -22.02 -17.22 5.25
N PRO A 719 -22.33 -15.92 5.46
CA PRO A 719 -23.05 -15.48 6.66
C PRO A 719 -24.48 -16.01 6.64
N GLY A 720 -24.97 -16.46 7.79
CA GLY A 720 -26.36 -16.90 7.94
C GLY A 720 -27.33 -15.71 7.98
N GLU A 721 -28.60 -15.95 7.60
CA GLU A 721 -29.67 -14.95 7.66
C GLU A 721 -29.80 -14.30 9.06
N ALA A 722 -29.74 -15.11 10.13
CA ALA A 722 -29.83 -14.63 11.50
C ALA A 722 -28.67 -13.70 11.90
N GLU A 723 -27.47 -14.00 11.44
CA GLU A 723 -26.28 -13.16 11.67
C GLU A 723 -26.42 -11.79 11.00
N VAL A 724 -26.84 -11.77 9.74
CA VAL A 724 -27.07 -10.53 9.00
C VAL A 724 -28.21 -9.73 9.66
N THR A 725 -29.28 -10.40 10.10
CA THR A 725 -30.39 -9.77 10.83
C THR A 725 -29.91 -9.11 12.12
N GLU A 726 -29.03 -9.75 12.88
CA GLU A 726 -28.45 -9.19 14.12
C GLU A 726 -27.65 -7.91 13.83
N LEU A 727 -26.79 -7.93 12.79
CA LEU A 727 -26.01 -6.77 12.38
C LEU A 727 -26.91 -5.59 11.95
N LEU A 728 -27.93 -5.85 11.11
CA LEU A 728 -28.91 -4.84 10.69
C LEU A 728 -29.71 -4.30 11.86
N SER A 729 -30.17 -5.18 12.77
CA SER A 729 -30.91 -4.76 13.96
C SER A 729 -30.06 -3.90 14.90
N THR A 730 -28.75 -4.11 14.92
CA THR A 730 -27.80 -3.24 15.63
C THR A 730 -27.69 -1.88 14.94
N ALA A 731 -27.49 -1.85 13.63
CA ALA A 731 -27.38 -0.60 12.88
C ALA A 731 -28.63 0.27 13.00
N VAL A 732 -29.83 -0.31 12.90
CA VAL A 732 -31.12 0.43 13.01
C VAL A 732 -31.33 1.09 14.36
N LYS A 733 -30.66 0.63 15.43
CA LYS A 733 -30.76 1.27 16.78
C LYS A 733 -30.01 2.59 16.86
N HIS A 734 -28.96 2.76 16.04
CA HIS A 734 -28.04 3.89 16.12
C HIS A 734 -28.22 4.87 14.95
N VAL A 735 -28.66 4.38 13.79
CA VAL A 735 -28.85 5.21 12.58
C VAL A 735 -30.31 5.11 12.12
N PRO A 736 -30.98 6.23 11.81
CA PRO A 736 -32.35 6.21 11.30
C PRO A 736 -32.47 5.33 10.05
N SER A 737 -33.51 4.48 10.00
CA SER A 737 -33.71 3.49 8.94
C SER A 737 -33.79 4.09 7.51
N ARG A 738 -34.19 5.39 7.39
CA ARG A 738 -34.19 6.12 6.12
C ARG A 738 -32.80 6.45 5.60
N GLN A 739 -31.77 6.50 6.47
CA GLN A 739 -30.38 6.77 6.13
C GLN A 739 -29.59 5.48 5.89
N LEU A 740 -30.09 4.32 6.35
CA LEU A 740 -29.38 3.05 6.25
C LEU A 740 -29.56 2.42 4.87
N TRP A 741 -28.42 2.01 4.29
CA TRP A 741 -28.33 1.13 3.14
C TRP A 741 -27.80 -0.23 3.55
N VAL A 742 -28.08 -1.26 2.75
CA VAL A 742 -27.64 -2.64 3.03
C VAL A 742 -26.76 -3.14 1.88
N ASN A 743 -25.51 -3.43 2.22
CA ASN A 743 -24.48 -3.85 1.25
C ASN A 743 -23.47 -4.80 1.90
N PRO A 744 -22.68 -5.55 1.09
CA PRO A 744 -21.46 -6.21 1.56
C PRO A 744 -20.41 -5.21 2.03
N ASP A 745 -19.38 -5.68 2.76
CA ASP A 745 -18.26 -4.84 3.20
C ASP A 745 -17.51 -4.22 2.03
N CYS A 746 -17.26 -4.97 0.97
CA CYS A 746 -16.51 -4.49 -0.20
C CYS A 746 -16.95 -5.22 -1.48
N GLY A 747 -16.25 -4.97 -2.60
CA GLY A 747 -16.49 -5.64 -3.88
C GLY A 747 -16.21 -7.15 -3.85
N LEU A 748 -16.96 -7.93 -4.61
CA LEU A 748 -16.98 -9.40 -4.58
C LEU A 748 -15.94 -10.06 -5.51
N LYS A 749 -15.05 -9.29 -6.09
CA LYS A 749 -14.08 -9.69 -7.13
C LYS A 749 -13.27 -10.94 -6.78
N THR A 750 -12.91 -11.11 -5.51
CA THR A 750 -12.05 -12.19 -5.01
C THR A 750 -12.80 -13.45 -4.59
N ARG A 751 -14.13 -13.43 -4.60
CA ARG A 751 -15.00 -14.54 -4.24
C ARG A 751 -15.33 -15.44 -5.42
N GLY A 752 -15.92 -16.61 -5.14
CA GLY A 752 -16.54 -17.47 -6.14
C GLY A 752 -18.05 -17.24 -6.19
N TYR A 753 -18.70 -17.59 -7.29
CA TYR A 753 -20.14 -17.37 -7.43
C TYR A 753 -20.98 -18.15 -6.42
N ALA A 754 -20.58 -19.40 -6.07
CA ALA A 754 -21.37 -20.24 -5.17
C ALA A 754 -21.58 -19.59 -3.80
N GLU A 755 -20.50 -19.16 -3.14
CA GLU A 755 -20.60 -18.48 -1.84
C GLU A 755 -21.19 -17.07 -1.97
N THR A 756 -20.93 -16.38 -3.08
CA THR A 756 -21.49 -15.05 -3.34
C THR A 756 -23.00 -15.08 -3.45
N GLU A 757 -23.57 -15.95 -4.28
CA GLU A 757 -25.01 -16.06 -4.50
C GLU A 757 -25.76 -16.38 -3.20
N GLU A 758 -25.24 -17.30 -2.40
CA GLU A 758 -25.84 -17.68 -1.13
C GLU A 758 -25.76 -16.54 -0.10
N SER A 759 -24.60 -15.87 0.02
CA SER A 759 -24.42 -14.72 0.92
C SER A 759 -25.33 -13.55 0.57
N LEU A 760 -25.43 -13.20 -0.70
CA LEU A 760 -26.30 -12.13 -1.18
C LEU A 760 -27.78 -12.47 -1.00
N ARG A 761 -28.17 -13.74 -1.17
CA ARG A 761 -29.53 -14.22 -0.89
C ARG A 761 -29.91 -14.07 0.59
N ASN A 762 -29.00 -14.44 1.49
CA ASN A 762 -29.20 -14.30 2.93
C ASN A 762 -29.27 -12.82 3.35
N LEU A 763 -28.46 -11.96 2.74
CA LEU A 763 -28.49 -10.51 2.94
C LEU A 763 -29.86 -9.93 2.59
N VAL A 764 -30.40 -10.24 1.41
CA VAL A 764 -31.72 -9.72 0.98
C VAL A 764 -32.85 -10.26 1.87
N LYS A 765 -32.83 -11.55 2.24
CA LYS A 765 -33.83 -12.13 3.14
C LYS A 765 -33.82 -11.46 4.52
N ALA A 766 -32.63 -11.29 5.11
CA ALA A 766 -32.50 -10.60 6.39
C ALA A 766 -33.01 -9.16 6.31
N THR A 767 -32.71 -8.45 5.22
CA THR A 767 -33.22 -7.09 4.99
C THR A 767 -34.73 -7.05 4.92
N GLN A 768 -35.35 -8.00 4.21
CA GLN A 768 -36.82 -8.08 4.12
C GLN A 768 -37.46 -8.35 5.48
N ALA A 769 -36.85 -9.20 6.32
CA ALA A 769 -37.32 -9.46 7.68
C ALA A 769 -37.27 -8.18 8.54
N VAL A 770 -36.13 -7.46 8.55
CA VAL A 770 -36.00 -6.21 9.31
C VAL A 770 -36.94 -5.12 8.79
N ARG A 771 -37.14 -4.99 7.47
CA ARG A 771 -38.15 -4.08 6.89
C ARG A 771 -39.57 -4.38 7.41
N ALA A 772 -39.94 -5.66 7.50
CA ALA A 772 -41.26 -6.06 7.99
C ALA A 772 -41.44 -5.65 9.47
N GLU A 773 -40.45 -5.88 10.32
CA GLU A 773 -40.45 -5.46 11.72
C GLU A 773 -40.58 -3.94 11.89
N LEU A 774 -39.87 -3.14 11.09
CA LEU A 774 -39.97 -1.68 11.12
C LEU A 774 -41.37 -1.18 10.75
N LEU A 775 -42.02 -1.82 9.77
CA LEU A 775 -43.38 -1.49 9.34
C LEU A 775 -44.44 -1.89 10.39
N GLU A 776 -44.20 -2.93 11.14
CA GLU A 776 -45.09 -3.38 12.25
C GLU A 776 -44.93 -2.47 13.47
N GLY A 777 -43.72 -2.04 13.80
CA GLY A 777 -43.41 -1.13 14.90
C GLY A 777 -43.87 0.33 14.66
N ALA A 778 -44.15 0.71 13.42
CA ALA A 778 -44.67 2.02 13.03
C ALA A 778 -46.20 2.12 13.04
N LYS A 779 -46.93 1.02 13.27
CA LYS A 779 -48.39 0.96 13.47
C LYS A 779 -48.72 1.01 14.94
#